data_3752c198c9c6ff3eb431cbb80a3aecd5
#
_entry.id   3752c198c9c6ff3eb431cbb80a3aecd5
#
_cell.length_a   1.000
_cell.length_b   1.000
_cell.length_c   1.000
_cell.angle_alpha   90.00
_cell.angle_beta   90.00
_cell.angle_gamma   90.00
#
_symmetry.space_group_name_H-M   'P 1'
#
loop_
_entity.id
_entity.type
_entity.pdbx_description
1 polymer ?
#
loop_
_entity_poly.entity_id
_entity_poly.type
_entity_poly.pdbx_seq_one_letter_code
_entity_poly.pdbx_strand_id
1 'polypeptide(L)'
;MASLTYDLTLAGLTVGSAAALTGMGLVVTYRATGVLNLAHGAIAMVCAYLLRQLVVEWHWPLAPAAALTLLVAAPGLGVLLDVLVFRPLSVQGNDPARTLVASIGVFVLLVGGAALLWGPGARADAPALVTGEPWGQLAVVAALAALVVTVTRWTRFGGELRAVVDNRELAALGGIDTDRVASVGWAFGAFTAGLTGVLLAPYVRLDPYGLPLLVVEVIAVAVIARMRSVVVAVVAALLIGVAQAQLTRLHPAGRAEPLVQAVGANLFVVALLVAALVLPGVGTRDALSRTTVAAVRIPPAAWLVAGVLLLLPLGFAGSDLHTSVQVPALAIVLLSLVVVSGRGGQISLGQTAFAGLGALFTGWLSQSVPELLALLLAVLLVAPLGLLTGRPAIRRHGLALALATLAVSVATSRFVFAQPYATSGLTLTRPAGLGDDRAYYAVELALLACALLAVAALRRGRTGRALAAMRDHEEGAQAAGVPVPALKLVAFVVGAALAALGGGLLSMGLRTFDPGAYDPVRGLLWFAAVVVLGADNLLGAPAAAALLVGLDAGTRGGVAAAAVGLLALLVGRFPQAHEVLSRWRRPPKPPPATARKVYALPAGPAPAAAPELAAHGVRLSYGSYTVLAGVDLAVPPGRVTALVGGNGAGKTTLFHCLCGTLRPDAGRVAFGAADITRRPAHARTRLGIARTFQRIAVFPSLTVEENVRIGAEQGRVRDPAAVEQALRLMGLAGGVRRLPAAGLPTGTLRRVELGRALAGRPHTLLLDEPAAGLDTAEAEELARVLRALAADGMAVLVVEHDLDLVADIADTVHVMRAGRIG
;
A
#
# COMPACT_ATOMS: atom_id res chain seq x y z
N MET A 1 -42.67 12.52 -22.04
CA MET A 1 -41.73 12.62 -20.88
C MET A 1 -41.79 11.42 -19.93
N ALA A 2 -42.99 10.90 -19.63
CA ALA A 2 -43.11 9.71 -18.74
C ALA A 2 -42.45 8.44 -19.34
N SER A 3 -42.58 8.18 -20.66
CA SER A 3 -41.93 7.06 -21.33
C SER A 3 -40.41 7.14 -21.29
N LEU A 4 -39.80 8.30 -21.57
CA LEU A 4 -38.35 8.49 -21.54
C LEU A 4 -37.75 8.27 -20.14
N THR A 5 -38.44 8.74 -19.08
CA THR A 5 -38.01 8.50 -17.69
C THR A 5 -38.08 7.01 -17.36
N TYR A 6 -39.09 6.32 -17.81
CA TYR A 6 -39.25 4.90 -17.64
C TYR A 6 -38.12 4.11 -18.36
N ASP A 7 -37.91 4.43 -19.64
CA ASP A 7 -36.86 3.74 -20.46
C ASP A 7 -35.44 3.94 -19.89
N LEU A 8 -35.13 5.17 -19.47
CA LEU A 8 -33.86 5.47 -18.80
C LEU A 8 -33.73 4.75 -17.44
N THR A 9 -34.81 4.64 -16.69
CA THR A 9 -34.80 3.88 -15.44
C THR A 9 -34.52 2.41 -15.69
N LEU A 10 -35.14 1.81 -16.71
CA LEU A 10 -34.87 0.42 -17.12
C LEU A 10 -33.42 0.23 -17.57
N ALA A 11 -32.92 1.12 -18.41
CA ALA A 11 -31.51 1.10 -18.84
C ALA A 11 -30.55 1.20 -17.62
N GLY A 12 -30.88 2.11 -16.68
CA GLY A 12 -30.11 2.25 -15.43
C GLY A 12 -30.15 1.00 -14.53
N LEU A 13 -31.29 0.32 -14.47
CA LEU A 13 -31.44 -0.95 -13.75
C LEU A 13 -30.59 -2.06 -14.37
N THR A 14 -30.43 -2.09 -15.70
CA THR A 14 -29.55 -3.05 -16.40
C THR A 14 -28.09 -2.88 -15.98
N VAL A 15 -27.59 -1.63 -16.06
CA VAL A 15 -26.21 -1.30 -15.64
C VAL A 15 -26.02 -1.55 -14.15
N GLY A 16 -26.99 -1.10 -13.33
CA GLY A 16 -27.00 -1.32 -11.89
C GLY A 16 -27.02 -2.80 -11.49
N SER A 17 -27.71 -3.64 -12.27
CA SER A 17 -27.76 -5.10 -12.04
C SER A 17 -26.42 -5.77 -12.26
N ALA A 18 -25.70 -5.43 -13.33
CA ALA A 18 -24.36 -5.92 -13.57
C ALA A 18 -23.37 -5.46 -12.49
N ALA A 19 -23.49 -4.19 -12.06
CA ALA A 19 -22.72 -3.65 -10.95
C ALA A 19 -23.04 -4.36 -9.62
N ALA A 20 -24.31 -4.73 -9.39
CA ALA A 20 -24.72 -5.46 -8.19
C ALA A 20 -24.13 -6.86 -8.14
N LEU A 21 -24.10 -7.59 -9.27
CA LEU A 21 -23.46 -8.92 -9.37
C LEU A 21 -21.97 -8.84 -9.03
N THR A 22 -21.27 -7.88 -9.60
CA THR A 22 -19.86 -7.60 -9.28
C THR A 22 -19.67 -7.30 -7.80
N GLY A 23 -20.47 -6.39 -7.25
CA GLY A 23 -20.43 -6.00 -5.83
C GLY A 23 -20.69 -7.18 -4.89
N MET A 24 -21.66 -8.04 -5.20
CA MET A 24 -21.94 -9.27 -4.43
C MET A 24 -20.74 -10.21 -4.42
N GLY A 25 -20.17 -10.50 -5.59
CA GLY A 25 -19.00 -11.38 -5.70
C GLY A 25 -17.80 -10.85 -4.92
N LEU A 26 -17.49 -9.57 -5.05
CA LEU A 26 -16.40 -8.92 -4.32
C LEU A 26 -16.62 -8.97 -2.80
N VAL A 27 -17.82 -8.66 -2.31
CA VAL A 27 -18.15 -8.68 -0.89
C VAL A 27 -18.06 -10.10 -0.32
N VAL A 28 -18.58 -11.12 -1.02
CA VAL A 28 -18.55 -12.51 -0.55
C VAL A 28 -17.14 -13.07 -0.54
N THR A 29 -16.36 -12.86 -1.62
CA THR A 29 -14.97 -13.30 -1.69
C THR A 29 -14.13 -12.64 -0.60
N TYR A 30 -14.27 -11.32 -0.42
CA TYR A 30 -13.55 -10.59 0.62
C TYR A 30 -13.91 -11.08 2.03
N ARG A 31 -15.20 -11.36 2.29
CA ARG A 31 -15.64 -11.92 3.57
C ARG A 31 -15.11 -13.32 3.81
N ALA A 32 -15.01 -14.15 2.78
CA ALA A 32 -14.52 -15.53 2.93
C ALA A 32 -12.99 -15.60 3.14
N THR A 33 -12.24 -14.65 2.59
CA THR A 33 -10.78 -14.75 2.48
C THR A 33 -9.99 -13.59 3.05
N GLY A 34 -10.61 -12.44 3.24
CA GLY A 34 -9.94 -11.16 3.56
C GLY A 34 -9.19 -10.55 2.37
N VAL A 35 -9.26 -11.16 1.19
CA VAL A 35 -8.54 -10.73 -0.02
C VAL A 35 -9.47 -9.94 -0.95
N LEU A 36 -9.02 -8.74 -1.36
CA LEU A 36 -9.71 -8.00 -2.42
C LEU A 36 -9.35 -8.60 -3.78
N ASN A 37 -10.35 -9.13 -4.49
CA ASN A 37 -10.18 -9.68 -5.82
C ASN A 37 -10.20 -8.57 -6.89
N LEU A 38 -9.04 -7.95 -7.16
CA LEU A 38 -8.91 -6.99 -8.28
C LEU A 38 -9.01 -7.69 -9.65
N ALA A 39 -8.73 -9.00 -9.70
CA ALA A 39 -8.84 -9.78 -10.93
C ALA A 39 -10.30 -10.08 -11.33
N HIS A 40 -11.30 -9.65 -10.55
CA HIS A 40 -12.71 -9.90 -10.83
C HIS A 40 -13.11 -9.50 -12.26
N GLY A 41 -12.65 -8.32 -12.73
CA GLY A 41 -12.89 -7.85 -14.09
C GLY A 41 -12.19 -8.67 -15.16
N ALA A 42 -10.98 -9.13 -14.88
CA ALA A 42 -10.25 -9.99 -15.82
C ALA A 42 -10.89 -11.40 -15.91
N ILE A 43 -11.41 -11.92 -14.80
CA ILE A 43 -12.19 -13.19 -14.80
C ILE A 43 -13.47 -13.01 -15.63
N ALA A 44 -14.18 -11.87 -15.43
CA ALA A 44 -15.38 -11.53 -16.20
C ALA A 44 -15.09 -11.53 -17.72
N MET A 45 -14.01 -10.86 -18.12
CA MET A 45 -13.54 -10.81 -19.50
C MET A 45 -13.22 -12.20 -20.07
N VAL A 46 -12.42 -13.01 -19.34
CA VAL A 46 -12.06 -14.37 -19.80
C VAL A 46 -13.30 -15.23 -20.00
N CYS A 47 -14.28 -15.17 -19.11
CA CYS A 47 -15.53 -15.92 -19.24
C CYS A 47 -16.35 -15.44 -20.46
N ALA A 48 -16.38 -14.13 -20.72
CA ALA A 48 -17.05 -13.58 -21.89
C ALA A 48 -16.38 -14.02 -23.22
N TYR A 49 -15.05 -14.00 -23.26
CA TYR A 49 -14.29 -14.52 -24.40
C TYR A 49 -14.50 -16.03 -24.60
N LEU A 50 -14.50 -16.82 -23.50
CA LEU A 50 -14.73 -18.25 -23.55
C LEU A 50 -16.12 -18.58 -24.11
N LEU A 51 -17.17 -17.89 -23.63
CA LEU A 51 -18.54 -18.07 -24.14
C LEU A 51 -18.59 -17.73 -25.64
N ARG A 52 -18.01 -16.61 -26.03
CA ARG A 52 -17.93 -16.21 -27.43
C ARG A 52 -17.21 -17.28 -28.28
N GLN A 53 -16.06 -17.79 -27.82
CA GLN A 53 -15.30 -18.85 -28.49
C GLN A 53 -16.16 -20.09 -28.75
N LEU A 54 -16.86 -20.55 -27.70
CA LEU A 54 -17.70 -21.74 -27.81
C LEU A 54 -18.87 -21.54 -28.79
N VAL A 55 -19.56 -20.39 -28.72
CA VAL A 55 -20.78 -20.15 -29.51
C VAL A 55 -20.47 -19.69 -30.94
N VAL A 56 -19.58 -18.69 -31.10
CA VAL A 56 -19.31 -18.05 -32.39
C VAL A 56 -18.28 -18.83 -33.22
N GLU A 57 -17.19 -19.30 -32.60
CA GLU A 57 -16.12 -19.98 -33.34
C GLU A 57 -16.33 -21.50 -33.40
N TRP A 58 -16.79 -22.13 -32.33
CA TRP A 58 -17.00 -23.58 -32.27
C TRP A 58 -18.45 -24.01 -32.53
N HIS A 59 -19.34 -23.02 -32.75
CA HIS A 59 -20.76 -23.26 -33.12
C HIS A 59 -21.54 -24.11 -32.10
N TRP A 60 -21.18 -24.04 -30.80
CA TRP A 60 -21.94 -24.72 -29.77
C TRP A 60 -23.29 -24.03 -29.52
N PRO A 61 -24.34 -24.79 -29.17
CA PRO A 61 -25.59 -24.20 -28.73
C PRO A 61 -25.34 -23.29 -27.48
N LEU A 62 -26.06 -22.16 -27.42
CA LEU A 62 -25.85 -21.14 -26.39
C LEU A 62 -26.01 -21.68 -24.96
N ALA A 63 -27.07 -22.50 -24.70
CA ALA A 63 -27.38 -23.00 -23.35
C ALA A 63 -26.27 -23.91 -22.76
N PRO A 64 -25.77 -24.96 -23.44
CA PRO A 64 -24.67 -25.76 -22.90
C PRO A 64 -23.34 -24.99 -22.85
N ALA A 65 -23.08 -24.08 -23.80
CA ALA A 65 -21.90 -23.23 -23.74
C ALA A 65 -21.92 -22.30 -22.51
N ALA A 66 -23.07 -21.67 -22.23
CA ALA A 66 -23.26 -20.84 -21.04
C ALA A 66 -23.18 -21.65 -19.75
N ALA A 67 -23.78 -22.84 -19.71
CA ALA A 67 -23.71 -23.73 -18.54
C ALA A 67 -22.24 -24.15 -18.24
N LEU A 68 -21.49 -24.55 -19.29
CA LEU A 68 -20.06 -24.89 -19.14
C LEU A 68 -19.25 -23.71 -18.64
N THR A 69 -19.45 -22.53 -19.23
CA THR A 69 -18.71 -21.31 -18.87
C THR A 69 -19.01 -20.88 -17.44
N LEU A 70 -20.29 -20.82 -17.05
CA LEU A 70 -20.72 -20.25 -15.77
C LEU A 70 -20.67 -21.24 -14.61
N LEU A 71 -21.03 -22.51 -14.84
CA LEU A 71 -21.14 -23.49 -13.74
C LEU A 71 -19.87 -24.33 -13.54
N VAL A 72 -18.99 -24.39 -14.55
CA VAL A 72 -17.77 -25.20 -14.50
C VAL A 72 -16.52 -24.34 -14.64
N ALA A 73 -16.36 -23.60 -15.73
CA ALA A 73 -15.13 -22.89 -16.02
C ALA A 73 -14.90 -21.72 -15.04
N ALA A 74 -15.91 -20.90 -14.77
CA ALA A 74 -15.76 -19.75 -13.88
C ALA A 74 -15.52 -20.19 -12.42
N PRO A 75 -16.32 -21.06 -11.78
CA PRO A 75 -16.01 -21.55 -10.44
C PRO A 75 -14.71 -22.34 -10.38
N GLY A 76 -14.40 -23.15 -11.40
CA GLY A 76 -13.16 -23.90 -11.50
C GLY A 76 -11.93 -22.98 -11.51
N LEU A 77 -11.99 -21.87 -12.26
CA LEU A 77 -10.95 -20.84 -12.26
C LEU A 77 -10.81 -20.22 -10.86
N GLY A 78 -11.94 -19.93 -10.17
CA GLY A 78 -11.91 -19.41 -8.80
C GLY A 78 -11.21 -20.36 -7.82
N VAL A 79 -11.55 -21.65 -7.84
CA VAL A 79 -10.89 -22.67 -7.01
C VAL A 79 -9.41 -22.82 -7.38
N LEU A 80 -9.07 -22.80 -8.67
CA LEU A 80 -7.69 -22.88 -9.13
C LEU A 80 -6.86 -21.72 -8.58
N LEU A 81 -7.39 -20.49 -8.64
CA LEU A 81 -6.74 -19.29 -8.10
C LEU A 81 -6.56 -19.40 -6.57
N ASP A 82 -7.57 -19.86 -5.85
CA ASP A 82 -7.44 -20.09 -4.41
C ASP A 82 -6.32 -21.09 -4.11
N VAL A 83 -6.36 -22.27 -4.69
CA VAL A 83 -5.43 -23.37 -4.39
C VAL A 83 -4.00 -23.03 -4.82
N LEU A 84 -3.83 -22.45 -6.02
CA LEU A 84 -2.51 -22.19 -6.57
C LEU A 84 -1.89 -20.88 -6.10
N VAL A 85 -2.69 -19.85 -5.78
CA VAL A 85 -2.18 -18.50 -5.50
C VAL A 85 -2.44 -18.09 -4.06
N PHE A 86 -3.71 -18.06 -3.63
CA PHE A 86 -4.06 -17.37 -2.39
C PHE A 86 -3.90 -18.24 -1.14
N ARG A 87 -4.16 -19.54 -1.22
CA ARG A 87 -3.96 -20.47 -0.09
C ARG A 87 -2.51 -20.53 0.37
N PRO A 88 -1.49 -20.69 -0.49
CA PRO A 88 -0.09 -20.65 -0.07
C PRO A 88 0.31 -19.33 0.59
N LEU A 89 -0.25 -18.20 0.12
CA LEU A 89 0.01 -16.87 0.70
C LEU A 89 -0.63 -16.73 2.09
N SER A 90 -1.80 -17.31 2.30
CA SER A 90 -2.48 -17.25 3.60
C SER A 90 -1.77 -18.06 4.70
N VAL A 91 -1.10 -19.14 4.33
CA VAL A 91 -0.29 -19.97 5.25
C VAL A 91 1.01 -19.25 5.67
N GLN A 92 1.57 -18.41 4.80
CA GLN A 92 2.80 -17.66 5.08
C GLN A 92 2.59 -16.37 5.91
N GLY A 93 1.39 -16.15 6.42
CA GLY A 93 0.97 -14.93 7.11
C GLY A 93 0.15 -14.05 6.18
N ASN A 94 -1.04 -13.68 6.63
CA ASN A 94 -2.05 -12.98 5.83
C ASN A 94 -1.66 -11.49 5.65
N ASP A 95 -0.57 -11.21 4.94
CA ASP A 95 -0.11 -9.84 4.61
C ASP A 95 -0.99 -9.25 3.49
N PRO A 96 -1.82 -8.23 3.79
CA PRO A 96 -2.70 -7.61 2.80
C PRO A 96 -1.97 -7.03 1.59
N ALA A 97 -0.72 -6.63 1.74
CA ALA A 97 0.08 -6.10 0.65
C ALA A 97 0.48 -7.21 -0.34
N ARG A 98 0.87 -8.39 0.16
CA ARG A 98 1.22 -9.54 -0.69
C ARG A 98 0.01 -10.09 -1.43
N THR A 99 -1.13 -10.20 -0.75
CA THR A 99 -2.37 -10.68 -1.38
C THR A 99 -2.89 -9.70 -2.44
N LEU A 100 -2.72 -8.39 -2.22
CA LEU A 100 -3.04 -7.37 -3.22
C LEU A 100 -2.14 -7.49 -4.46
N VAL A 101 -0.82 -7.63 -4.26
CA VAL A 101 0.14 -7.82 -5.37
C VAL A 101 -0.19 -9.09 -6.15
N ALA A 102 -0.50 -10.20 -5.47
CA ALA A 102 -0.91 -11.44 -6.13
C ALA A 102 -2.22 -11.25 -6.93
N SER A 103 -3.20 -10.51 -6.38
CA SER A 103 -4.45 -10.21 -7.09
C SER A 103 -4.20 -9.35 -8.35
N ILE A 104 -3.30 -8.38 -8.27
CA ILE A 104 -2.85 -7.61 -9.45
C ILE A 104 -2.11 -8.51 -10.44
N GLY A 105 -1.25 -9.41 -9.95
CA GLY A 105 -0.56 -10.40 -10.78
C GLY A 105 -1.52 -11.30 -11.56
N VAL A 106 -2.57 -11.82 -10.90
CA VAL A 106 -3.66 -12.58 -11.56
C VAL A 106 -4.36 -11.72 -12.61
N PHE A 107 -4.72 -10.48 -12.25
CA PHE A 107 -5.36 -9.54 -13.17
C PHE A 107 -4.52 -9.36 -14.44
N VAL A 108 -3.26 -9.01 -14.28
CA VAL A 108 -2.32 -8.76 -15.39
C VAL A 108 -2.08 -10.02 -16.22
N LEU A 109 -1.96 -11.21 -15.57
CA LEU A 109 -1.81 -12.49 -16.25
C LEU A 109 -3.02 -12.82 -17.13
N LEU A 110 -4.24 -12.63 -16.61
CA LEU A 110 -5.46 -12.92 -17.36
C LEU A 110 -5.66 -11.94 -18.52
N VAL A 111 -5.37 -10.65 -18.32
CA VAL A 111 -5.44 -9.62 -19.39
C VAL A 111 -4.41 -9.93 -20.49
N GLY A 112 -3.16 -10.17 -20.11
CA GLY A 112 -2.10 -10.52 -21.05
C GLY A 112 -2.37 -11.85 -21.78
N GLY A 113 -2.84 -12.86 -21.03
CA GLY A 113 -3.23 -14.16 -21.59
C GLY A 113 -4.39 -14.03 -22.58
N ALA A 114 -5.39 -13.20 -22.29
CA ALA A 114 -6.49 -12.94 -23.22
C ALA A 114 -6.02 -12.23 -24.50
N ALA A 115 -5.14 -11.23 -24.37
CA ALA A 115 -4.57 -10.54 -25.52
C ALA A 115 -3.74 -11.48 -26.40
N LEU A 116 -3.05 -12.47 -25.80
CA LEU A 116 -2.29 -13.49 -26.53
C LEU A 116 -3.19 -14.53 -27.24
N LEU A 117 -4.26 -14.99 -26.56
CA LEU A 117 -5.13 -16.05 -27.09
C LEU A 117 -6.12 -15.52 -28.11
N TRP A 118 -6.73 -14.37 -27.86
CA TRP A 118 -7.81 -13.82 -28.70
C TRP A 118 -7.41 -12.57 -29.49
N GLY A 119 -6.20 -12.04 -29.26
CA GLY A 119 -5.70 -10.80 -29.84
C GLY A 119 -6.14 -9.53 -29.11
N PRO A 120 -5.49 -8.39 -29.40
CA PRO A 120 -5.78 -7.12 -28.72
C PRO A 120 -6.99 -6.37 -29.32
N GLY A 121 -7.58 -6.87 -30.42
CA GLY A 121 -8.68 -6.21 -31.14
C GLY A 121 -10.01 -6.31 -30.40
N ALA A 122 -10.79 -5.24 -30.44
CA ALA A 122 -12.14 -5.22 -29.89
C ALA A 122 -13.12 -6.01 -30.77
N ARG A 123 -13.98 -6.81 -30.15
CA ARG A 123 -14.98 -7.66 -30.81
C ARG A 123 -16.39 -7.24 -30.39
N ALA A 124 -17.32 -7.23 -31.35
CA ALA A 124 -18.71 -6.79 -31.11
C ALA A 124 -19.75 -7.92 -31.29
N ASP A 125 -19.29 -9.16 -31.49
CA ASP A 125 -20.08 -10.34 -31.81
C ASP A 125 -20.30 -11.28 -30.60
N ALA A 126 -20.35 -10.72 -29.40
CA ALA A 126 -20.61 -11.49 -28.17
C ALA A 126 -22.08 -11.97 -28.12
N PRO A 127 -22.34 -13.27 -27.83
CA PRO A 127 -23.70 -13.79 -27.76
C PRO A 127 -24.45 -13.24 -26.55
N ALA A 128 -25.74 -12.89 -26.74
CA ALA A 128 -26.60 -12.46 -25.65
C ALA A 128 -27.24 -13.65 -24.94
N LEU A 129 -27.02 -13.79 -23.65
CA LEU A 129 -27.59 -14.86 -22.83
C LEU A 129 -29.07 -14.60 -22.46
N VAL A 130 -29.39 -13.34 -22.18
CA VAL A 130 -30.72 -12.87 -21.83
C VAL A 130 -31.13 -11.88 -22.90
N THR A 131 -32.29 -12.12 -23.54
CA THR A 131 -32.93 -11.16 -24.43
C THR A 131 -33.12 -9.85 -23.69
N GLY A 132 -32.77 -8.72 -24.31
CA GLY A 132 -32.53 -7.39 -23.73
C GLY A 132 -33.55 -6.77 -22.77
N GLU A 133 -34.37 -7.59 -22.10
CA GLU A 133 -35.33 -7.09 -21.10
C GLU A 133 -34.63 -6.86 -19.74
N PRO A 134 -34.60 -5.63 -19.23
CA PRO A 134 -34.01 -5.29 -17.94
C PRO A 134 -34.56 -6.09 -16.76
N TRP A 135 -35.82 -6.51 -16.84
CA TRP A 135 -36.48 -7.29 -15.82
C TRP A 135 -35.88 -8.68 -15.61
N GLY A 136 -35.41 -9.33 -16.67
CA GLY A 136 -34.74 -10.63 -16.59
C GLY A 136 -33.42 -10.52 -15.82
N GLN A 137 -32.62 -9.50 -16.10
CA GLN A 137 -31.35 -9.26 -15.36
C GLN A 137 -31.61 -8.90 -13.89
N LEU A 138 -32.60 -8.05 -13.61
CA LEU A 138 -32.98 -7.70 -12.24
C LEU A 138 -33.47 -8.91 -11.45
N ALA A 139 -34.25 -9.79 -12.09
CA ALA A 139 -34.73 -11.03 -11.46
C ALA A 139 -33.57 -11.97 -11.08
N VAL A 140 -32.56 -12.10 -11.97
CA VAL A 140 -31.35 -12.89 -11.68
C VAL A 140 -30.58 -12.30 -10.48
N VAL A 141 -30.40 -10.97 -10.45
CA VAL A 141 -29.73 -10.30 -9.32
C VAL A 141 -30.50 -10.48 -8.02
N ALA A 142 -31.83 -10.28 -8.06
CA ALA A 142 -32.68 -10.42 -6.88
C ALA A 142 -32.69 -11.87 -6.36
N ALA A 143 -32.79 -12.85 -7.24
CA ALA A 143 -32.75 -14.27 -6.88
C ALA A 143 -31.39 -14.65 -6.27
N LEU A 144 -30.27 -14.19 -6.88
CA LEU A 144 -28.94 -14.46 -6.37
C LEU A 144 -28.67 -13.74 -5.04
N ALA A 145 -29.11 -12.49 -4.90
CA ALA A 145 -29.00 -11.75 -3.64
C ALA A 145 -29.80 -12.43 -2.52
N ALA A 146 -31.03 -12.86 -2.81
CA ALA A 146 -31.86 -13.61 -1.87
C ALA A 146 -31.20 -14.93 -1.46
N LEU A 147 -30.63 -15.68 -2.43
CA LEU A 147 -29.88 -16.90 -2.17
C LEU A 147 -28.69 -16.65 -1.25
N VAL A 148 -27.84 -15.65 -1.55
CA VAL A 148 -26.67 -15.32 -0.72
C VAL A 148 -27.07 -14.89 0.68
N VAL A 149 -28.10 -14.05 0.82
CA VAL A 149 -28.61 -13.64 2.13
C VAL A 149 -29.15 -14.84 2.91
N THR A 150 -29.90 -15.73 2.26
CA THR A 150 -30.45 -16.95 2.85
C THR A 150 -29.34 -17.89 3.32
N VAL A 151 -28.35 -18.17 2.44
CA VAL A 151 -27.22 -19.03 2.77
C VAL A 151 -26.39 -18.42 3.92
N THR A 152 -26.09 -17.14 3.87
CA THR A 152 -25.26 -16.50 4.90
C THR A 152 -25.94 -16.31 6.24
N ARG A 153 -27.29 -16.22 6.29
CA ARG A 153 -28.04 -16.04 7.54
C ARG A 153 -28.51 -17.33 8.19
N TRP A 154 -28.95 -18.29 7.39
CA TRP A 154 -29.73 -19.43 7.89
C TRP A 154 -29.10 -20.81 7.70
N THR A 155 -27.90 -20.88 7.04
CA THR A 155 -27.20 -22.17 6.89
C THR A 155 -26.01 -22.31 7.84
N ARG A 156 -25.56 -23.57 8.04
CA ARG A 156 -24.31 -23.88 8.77
C ARG A 156 -23.09 -23.22 8.11
N PHE A 157 -23.03 -23.26 6.77
CA PHE A 157 -21.98 -22.61 6.00
C PHE A 157 -21.91 -21.11 6.26
N GLY A 158 -23.06 -20.42 6.39
CA GLY A 158 -23.10 -19.00 6.78
C GLY A 158 -22.56 -18.75 8.19
N GLY A 159 -22.73 -19.71 9.11
CA GLY A 159 -22.10 -19.68 10.44
C GLY A 159 -20.58 -19.82 10.36
N GLU A 160 -20.08 -20.80 9.59
CA GLU A 160 -18.67 -21.02 9.32
C GLU A 160 -18.02 -19.81 8.66
N LEU A 161 -18.67 -19.23 7.63
CA LEU A 161 -18.23 -18.02 6.96
C LEU A 161 -18.07 -16.84 7.93
N ARG A 162 -19.01 -16.64 8.85
CA ARG A 162 -18.91 -15.58 9.87
C ARG A 162 -17.76 -15.82 10.84
N ALA A 163 -17.58 -17.06 11.30
CA ALA A 163 -16.47 -17.43 12.19
C ALA A 163 -15.11 -17.19 11.53
N VAL A 164 -14.96 -17.60 10.26
CA VAL A 164 -13.72 -17.38 9.49
C VAL A 164 -13.44 -15.89 9.27
N VAL A 165 -14.49 -15.08 9.03
CA VAL A 165 -14.39 -13.62 8.89
C VAL A 165 -13.92 -12.96 10.18
N ASP A 166 -14.40 -13.41 11.33
CA ASP A 166 -14.06 -12.81 12.62
C ASP A 166 -12.64 -13.20 13.06
N ASN A 167 -12.32 -14.49 13.01
CA ASN A 167 -10.97 -14.94 13.30
C ASN A 167 -10.70 -16.31 12.66
N ARG A 168 -9.91 -16.33 11.57
CA ARG A 168 -9.59 -17.54 10.81
C ARG A 168 -8.85 -18.59 11.65
N GLU A 169 -7.90 -18.17 12.49
CA GLU A 169 -7.11 -19.08 13.32
C GLU A 169 -7.98 -19.76 14.39
N LEU A 170 -8.81 -18.97 15.08
CA LEU A 170 -9.78 -19.48 16.04
C LEU A 170 -10.82 -20.40 15.40
N ALA A 171 -11.30 -20.06 14.19
CA ALA A 171 -12.24 -20.89 13.45
C ALA A 171 -11.62 -22.26 13.10
N ALA A 172 -10.34 -22.28 12.65
CA ALA A 172 -9.61 -23.50 12.38
C ALA A 172 -9.40 -24.35 13.64
N LEU A 173 -9.04 -23.72 14.77
CA LEU A 173 -8.93 -24.40 16.07
C LEU A 173 -10.29 -24.94 16.55
N GLY A 174 -11.40 -24.30 16.18
CA GLY A 174 -12.76 -24.74 16.41
C GLY A 174 -13.24 -25.86 15.49
N GLY A 175 -12.36 -26.42 14.61
CA GLY A 175 -12.68 -27.51 13.70
C GLY A 175 -13.36 -27.10 12.40
N ILE A 176 -13.42 -25.81 12.06
CA ILE A 176 -13.95 -25.32 10.79
C ILE A 176 -12.87 -25.45 9.71
N ASP A 177 -13.22 -26.07 8.58
CA ASP A 177 -12.37 -26.12 7.40
C ASP A 177 -12.31 -24.75 6.70
N THR A 178 -11.38 -23.93 7.15
CA THR A 178 -11.20 -22.55 6.64
C THR A 178 -10.80 -22.51 5.17
N ASP A 179 -10.15 -23.57 4.67
CA ASP A 179 -9.71 -23.65 3.28
C ASP A 179 -10.88 -23.93 2.36
N ARG A 180 -11.79 -24.81 2.78
CA ARG A 180 -13.04 -25.06 2.06
C ARG A 180 -13.90 -23.80 1.98
N VAL A 181 -14.01 -23.05 3.07
CA VAL A 181 -14.76 -21.78 3.08
C VAL A 181 -14.14 -20.76 2.12
N ALA A 182 -12.82 -20.67 2.08
CA ALA A 182 -12.10 -19.79 1.14
C ALA A 182 -12.33 -20.21 -0.33
N SER A 183 -12.17 -21.51 -0.65
CA SER A 183 -12.37 -22.02 -2.01
C SER A 183 -13.79 -21.79 -2.52
N VAL A 184 -14.81 -22.00 -1.68
CA VAL A 184 -16.21 -21.71 -2.03
C VAL A 184 -16.41 -20.20 -2.25
N GLY A 185 -15.79 -19.36 -1.43
CA GLY A 185 -15.80 -17.91 -1.62
C GLY A 185 -15.18 -17.46 -2.96
N TRP A 186 -14.05 -18.04 -3.35
CA TRP A 186 -13.41 -17.79 -4.65
C TRP A 186 -14.23 -18.32 -5.82
N ALA A 187 -14.79 -19.55 -5.71
CA ALA A 187 -15.65 -20.13 -6.72
C ALA A 187 -16.90 -19.27 -6.98
N PHE A 188 -17.55 -18.82 -5.91
CA PHE A 188 -18.70 -17.93 -6.01
C PHE A 188 -18.33 -16.56 -6.60
N GLY A 189 -17.21 -15.97 -6.17
CA GLY A 189 -16.71 -14.70 -6.73
C GLY A 189 -16.40 -14.81 -8.21
N ALA A 190 -15.77 -15.90 -8.65
CA ALA A 190 -15.49 -16.14 -10.06
C ALA A 190 -16.77 -16.43 -10.89
N PHE A 191 -17.74 -17.15 -10.32
CA PHE A 191 -19.07 -17.34 -10.92
C PHE A 191 -19.77 -16.00 -11.17
N THR A 192 -19.85 -15.12 -10.15
CA THR A 192 -20.47 -13.81 -10.31
C THR A 192 -19.70 -12.92 -11.30
N ALA A 193 -18.37 -13.00 -11.32
CA ALA A 193 -17.53 -12.33 -12.32
C ALA A 193 -17.89 -12.82 -13.74
N GLY A 194 -17.91 -14.14 -13.94
CA GLY A 194 -18.28 -14.75 -15.21
C GLY A 194 -19.68 -14.34 -15.68
N LEU A 195 -20.64 -14.36 -14.76
CA LEU A 195 -22.01 -13.92 -15.04
C LEU A 195 -22.07 -12.44 -15.42
N THR A 196 -21.34 -11.57 -14.70
CA THR A 196 -21.22 -10.15 -15.08
C THR A 196 -20.63 -9.97 -16.48
N GLY A 197 -19.54 -10.68 -16.79
CA GLY A 197 -18.88 -10.60 -18.10
C GLY A 197 -19.79 -11.04 -19.23
N VAL A 198 -20.46 -12.18 -19.06
CA VAL A 198 -21.40 -12.72 -20.05
C VAL A 198 -22.61 -11.82 -20.29
N LEU A 199 -23.15 -11.21 -19.22
CA LEU A 199 -24.29 -10.30 -19.33
C LEU A 199 -23.92 -8.94 -19.93
N LEU A 200 -22.70 -8.44 -19.70
CA LEU A 200 -22.25 -7.13 -20.21
C LEU A 200 -21.69 -7.22 -21.63
N ALA A 201 -21.07 -8.34 -22.01
CA ALA A 201 -20.37 -8.50 -23.28
C ALA A 201 -21.19 -8.10 -24.53
N PRO A 202 -22.50 -8.35 -24.64
CA PRO A 202 -23.28 -7.93 -25.79
C PRO A 202 -23.47 -6.40 -25.91
N TYR A 203 -23.36 -5.66 -24.80
CA TYR A 203 -23.58 -4.23 -24.74
C TYR A 203 -22.29 -3.40 -24.81
N VAL A 204 -21.16 -4.04 -24.55
CA VAL A 204 -19.84 -3.42 -24.50
C VAL A 204 -18.93 -4.19 -25.47
N ARG A 205 -18.12 -3.47 -26.25
CA ARG A 205 -17.13 -4.12 -27.10
C ARG A 205 -16.20 -4.97 -26.22
N LEU A 206 -16.09 -6.25 -26.55
CA LEU A 206 -15.24 -7.19 -25.85
C LEU A 206 -13.80 -6.96 -26.27
N ASP A 207 -13.02 -6.30 -25.40
CA ASP A 207 -11.58 -6.12 -25.55
C ASP A 207 -10.86 -6.45 -24.24
N PRO A 208 -9.57 -6.84 -24.31
CA PRO A 208 -8.82 -7.27 -23.13
C PRO A 208 -8.61 -6.20 -22.06
N TYR A 209 -8.76 -4.92 -22.38
CA TYR A 209 -8.48 -3.80 -21.46
C TYR A 209 -9.75 -3.09 -20.97
N GLY A 210 -10.72 -2.84 -21.83
CA GLY A 210 -11.91 -2.04 -21.53
C GLY A 210 -12.87 -2.71 -20.55
N LEU A 211 -13.21 -3.98 -20.78
CA LEU A 211 -14.14 -4.69 -19.90
C LEU A 211 -13.59 -4.86 -18.45
N PRO A 212 -12.30 -5.22 -18.24
CA PRO A 212 -11.73 -5.22 -16.90
C PRO A 212 -11.77 -3.86 -16.21
N LEU A 213 -11.57 -2.76 -16.94
CA LEU A 213 -11.61 -1.41 -16.38
C LEU A 213 -13.01 -1.02 -15.91
N LEU A 214 -14.05 -1.34 -16.66
CA LEU A 214 -15.45 -1.12 -16.24
C LEU A 214 -15.75 -1.80 -14.90
N VAL A 215 -15.24 -3.02 -14.70
CA VAL A 215 -15.46 -3.73 -13.43
C VAL A 215 -14.66 -3.10 -12.29
N VAL A 216 -13.47 -2.53 -12.56
CA VAL A 216 -12.71 -1.76 -11.57
C VAL A 216 -13.50 -0.52 -11.11
N GLU A 217 -14.20 0.16 -12.02
CA GLU A 217 -15.05 1.31 -11.68
C GLU A 217 -16.18 0.91 -10.70
N VAL A 218 -16.75 -0.28 -10.91
CA VAL A 218 -17.83 -0.83 -10.06
C VAL A 218 -17.36 -1.26 -8.67
N ILE A 219 -16.05 -1.35 -8.39
CA ILE A 219 -15.53 -1.58 -7.02
C ILE A 219 -16.09 -0.53 -6.04
N ALA A 220 -16.49 0.65 -6.52
CA ALA A 220 -17.20 1.67 -5.74
C ALA A 220 -18.31 1.09 -4.88
N VAL A 221 -19.12 0.21 -5.44
CA VAL A 221 -20.28 -0.41 -4.78
C VAL A 221 -19.84 -1.25 -3.57
N ALA A 222 -18.80 -2.05 -3.72
CA ALA A 222 -18.25 -2.86 -2.64
C ALA A 222 -17.60 -2.01 -1.55
N VAL A 223 -16.95 -0.88 -1.93
CA VAL A 223 -16.37 0.09 -0.98
C VAL A 223 -17.47 0.81 -0.19
N ILE A 224 -18.56 1.24 -0.84
CA ILE A 224 -19.74 1.84 -0.19
C ILE A 224 -20.36 0.86 0.81
N ALA A 225 -20.47 -0.42 0.44
CA ALA A 225 -20.91 -1.49 1.32
C ALA A 225 -19.88 -1.86 2.42
N ARG A 226 -18.73 -1.17 2.48
CA ARG A 226 -17.60 -1.43 3.40
C ARG A 226 -17.13 -2.88 3.36
N MET A 227 -17.29 -3.58 2.23
CA MET A 227 -17.00 -5.01 2.06
C MET A 227 -17.74 -5.92 3.09
N ARG A 228 -18.85 -5.45 3.67
CA ARG A 228 -19.56 -6.13 4.76
C ARG A 228 -20.99 -6.55 4.42
N SER A 229 -21.73 -5.73 3.67
CA SER A 229 -23.15 -5.94 3.42
C SER A 229 -23.46 -6.13 1.94
N VAL A 230 -23.91 -7.33 1.57
CA VAL A 230 -24.37 -7.63 0.20
C VAL A 230 -25.59 -6.78 -0.15
N VAL A 231 -26.52 -6.58 0.79
CA VAL A 231 -27.75 -5.80 0.56
C VAL A 231 -27.40 -4.34 0.23
N VAL A 232 -26.49 -3.72 1.01
CA VAL A 232 -26.06 -2.34 0.75
C VAL A 232 -25.35 -2.25 -0.62
N ALA A 233 -24.56 -3.26 -0.99
CA ALA A 233 -23.91 -3.31 -2.30
C ALA A 233 -24.94 -3.33 -3.44
N VAL A 234 -25.94 -4.21 -3.36
CA VAL A 234 -26.99 -4.31 -4.39
C VAL A 234 -27.79 -3.01 -4.49
N VAL A 235 -28.24 -2.44 -3.37
CA VAL A 235 -29.02 -1.19 -3.38
C VAL A 235 -28.20 -0.03 -3.93
N ALA A 236 -26.94 0.11 -3.50
CA ALA A 236 -26.05 1.17 -4.00
C ALA A 236 -25.81 1.03 -5.51
N ALA A 237 -25.59 -0.20 -6.01
CA ALA A 237 -25.39 -0.45 -7.43
C ALA A 237 -26.60 -0.04 -8.27
N LEU A 238 -27.79 -0.44 -7.86
CA LEU A 238 -29.04 -0.09 -8.57
C LEU A 238 -29.30 1.42 -8.53
N LEU A 239 -29.11 2.07 -7.39
CA LEU A 239 -29.28 3.52 -7.26
C LEU A 239 -28.30 4.31 -8.14
N ILE A 240 -27.01 3.93 -8.13
CA ILE A 240 -25.99 4.59 -8.96
C ILE A 240 -26.29 4.34 -10.44
N GLY A 241 -26.64 3.13 -10.84
CA GLY A 241 -26.97 2.81 -12.22
C GLY A 241 -28.18 3.61 -12.74
N VAL A 242 -29.25 3.70 -11.96
CA VAL A 242 -30.44 4.52 -12.31
C VAL A 242 -30.07 6.00 -12.34
N ALA A 243 -29.35 6.50 -11.36
CA ALA A 243 -28.90 7.89 -11.33
C ALA A 243 -28.01 8.22 -12.55
N GLN A 244 -27.11 7.31 -12.92
CA GLN A 244 -26.26 7.45 -14.12
C GLN A 244 -27.09 7.59 -15.39
N ALA A 245 -28.07 6.71 -15.59
CA ALA A 245 -28.94 6.78 -16.77
C ALA A 245 -29.83 8.04 -16.76
N GLN A 246 -30.32 8.49 -15.62
CA GLN A 246 -31.13 9.72 -15.54
C GLN A 246 -30.31 10.99 -15.77
N LEU A 247 -29.02 11.01 -15.36
CA LEU A 247 -28.11 12.14 -15.56
C LEU A 247 -27.82 12.41 -17.05
N THR A 248 -27.94 11.40 -17.93
CA THR A 248 -27.78 11.59 -19.39
C THR A 248 -28.79 12.56 -19.99
N ARG A 249 -29.88 12.91 -19.26
CA ARG A 249 -30.88 13.90 -19.70
C ARG A 249 -30.42 15.34 -19.46
N LEU A 250 -29.44 15.55 -18.61
CA LEU A 250 -29.02 16.90 -18.27
C LEU A 250 -28.05 17.41 -19.34
N HIS A 251 -28.52 18.35 -20.15
CA HIS A 251 -27.72 19.06 -21.13
C HIS A 251 -27.68 20.56 -20.77
N PRO A 252 -26.89 20.95 -19.75
CA PRO A 252 -26.77 22.38 -19.42
C PRO A 252 -26.06 23.10 -20.56
N ALA A 253 -26.62 24.20 -21.04
CA ALA A 253 -26.02 25.00 -22.11
C ALA A 253 -24.69 25.63 -21.63
N GLY A 254 -23.67 25.63 -22.49
CA GLY A 254 -22.41 26.34 -22.27
C GLY A 254 -21.23 25.44 -21.87
N ARG A 255 -20.20 26.06 -21.27
CA ARG A 255 -18.90 25.40 -20.97
C ARG A 255 -18.98 24.24 -20.00
N ALA A 256 -20.05 24.15 -19.22
CA ALA A 256 -20.23 23.07 -18.24
C ALA A 256 -20.80 21.76 -18.86
N GLU A 257 -21.37 21.83 -20.07
CA GLU A 257 -22.01 20.69 -20.72
C GLU A 257 -21.13 19.47 -20.87
N PRO A 258 -19.88 19.54 -21.40
CA PRO A 258 -19.03 18.38 -21.57
C PRO A 258 -18.65 17.71 -20.23
N LEU A 259 -18.45 18.51 -19.18
CA LEU A 259 -18.14 17.99 -17.85
C LEU A 259 -19.33 17.27 -17.22
N VAL A 260 -20.54 17.84 -17.32
CA VAL A 260 -21.77 17.22 -16.80
C VAL A 260 -22.08 15.92 -17.53
N GLN A 261 -21.88 15.87 -18.84
CA GLN A 261 -22.02 14.65 -19.63
C GLN A 261 -21.01 13.60 -19.22
N ALA A 262 -19.72 13.98 -19.05
CA ALA A 262 -18.69 13.08 -18.58
C ALA A 262 -19.00 12.50 -17.20
N VAL A 263 -19.49 13.34 -16.26
CA VAL A 263 -19.92 12.92 -14.91
C VAL A 263 -21.12 11.98 -15.01
N GLY A 264 -22.11 12.32 -15.83
CA GLY A 264 -23.28 11.49 -16.07
C GLY A 264 -22.92 10.11 -16.63
N ALA A 265 -22.02 10.04 -17.59
CA ALA A 265 -21.55 8.80 -18.18
C ALA A 265 -20.70 7.92 -17.23
N ASN A 266 -20.03 8.51 -16.25
CA ASN A 266 -19.07 7.84 -15.39
C ASN A 266 -19.39 8.00 -13.88
N LEU A 267 -20.67 7.91 -13.49
CA LEU A 267 -21.09 8.15 -12.11
C LEU A 267 -20.50 7.13 -11.11
N PHE A 268 -20.25 5.89 -11.53
CA PHE A 268 -19.54 4.88 -10.71
C PHE A 268 -18.12 5.35 -10.35
N VAL A 269 -17.44 6.03 -11.27
CA VAL A 269 -16.09 6.58 -11.00
C VAL A 269 -16.15 7.70 -9.96
N VAL A 270 -17.17 8.57 -10.07
CA VAL A 270 -17.41 9.62 -9.05
C VAL A 270 -17.71 8.97 -7.70
N ALA A 271 -18.58 7.97 -7.68
CA ALA A 271 -18.91 7.23 -6.47
C ALA A 271 -17.67 6.54 -5.86
N LEU A 272 -16.80 5.95 -6.69
CA LEU A 272 -15.53 5.35 -6.26
C LEU A 272 -14.62 6.40 -5.63
N LEU A 273 -14.45 7.55 -6.29
CA LEU A 273 -13.60 8.63 -5.79
C LEU A 273 -14.11 9.17 -4.46
N VAL A 274 -15.41 9.47 -4.37
CA VAL A 274 -16.04 9.97 -3.14
C VAL A 274 -15.96 8.93 -2.03
N ALA A 275 -16.32 7.68 -2.30
CA ALA A 275 -16.26 6.61 -1.30
C ALA A 275 -14.82 6.38 -0.81
N ALA A 276 -13.86 6.36 -1.73
CA ALA A 276 -12.45 6.20 -1.41
C ALA A 276 -11.88 7.37 -0.61
N LEU A 277 -12.39 8.58 -0.76
CA LEU A 277 -11.92 9.77 -0.02
C LEU A 277 -12.64 9.99 1.32
N VAL A 278 -13.93 9.68 1.40
CA VAL A 278 -14.80 10.04 2.55
C VAL A 278 -14.95 8.89 3.53
N LEU A 279 -15.16 7.65 3.04
CA LEU A 279 -15.46 6.54 3.94
C LEU A 279 -14.22 6.12 4.75
N PRO A 280 -14.39 5.76 6.04
CA PRO A 280 -13.29 5.23 6.85
C PRO A 280 -12.75 3.94 6.23
N GLY A 281 -11.44 3.71 6.39
CA GLY A 281 -10.70 2.67 5.71
C GLY A 281 -11.32 1.27 5.76
N VAL A 282 -11.41 0.63 4.61
CA VAL A 282 -11.75 -0.79 4.48
C VAL A 282 -10.50 -1.60 4.81
N GLY A 283 -10.61 -2.60 5.70
CA GLY A 283 -9.52 -3.52 5.99
C GLY A 283 -8.54 -3.09 7.09
N THR A 284 -8.94 -2.19 8.01
CA THR A 284 -8.15 -1.87 9.21
C THR A 284 -8.31 -2.96 10.29
N ARG A 285 -7.92 -4.19 10.01
CA ARG A 285 -7.51 -5.14 11.05
C ARG A 285 -6.01 -5.14 11.06
N ASP A 286 -5.44 -5.05 12.24
CA ASP A 286 -4.01 -5.00 12.50
C ASP A 286 -3.26 -6.02 11.65
N ALA A 287 -2.49 -5.55 10.69
CA ALA A 287 -1.56 -6.37 9.96
C ALA A 287 -0.43 -6.72 10.94
N LEU A 288 -0.54 -7.88 11.57
CA LEU A 288 0.53 -8.49 12.33
C LEU A 288 1.77 -8.58 11.44
N SER A 289 2.86 -8.02 11.95
CA SER A 289 4.25 -8.13 11.51
C SER A 289 4.48 -8.36 10.01
N ARG A 290 4.80 -7.26 9.32
CA ARG A 290 5.36 -7.31 7.96
C ARG A 290 6.62 -8.17 7.97
N THR A 291 6.64 -9.20 7.15
CA THR A 291 7.85 -9.98 6.90
C THR A 291 8.95 -9.07 6.40
N THR A 292 10.09 -9.17 7.05
CA THR A 292 11.29 -8.37 6.85
C THR A 292 11.80 -8.47 5.42
N VAL A 293 11.67 -7.39 4.65
CA VAL A 293 12.36 -7.28 3.37
C VAL A 293 13.82 -6.89 3.66
N ALA A 294 14.72 -7.83 3.54
CA ALA A 294 16.14 -7.55 3.64
C ALA A 294 16.55 -6.54 2.57
N ALA A 295 17.35 -5.53 2.95
CA ALA A 295 17.86 -4.55 2.00
C ALA A 295 18.73 -5.22 0.94
N VAL A 296 18.33 -5.19 -0.32
CA VAL A 296 19.07 -5.75 -1.44
C VAL A 296 20.29 -4.87 -1.71
N ARG A 297 21.49 -5.39 -1.45
CA ARG A 297 22.74 -4.74 -1.88
C ARG A 297 22.99 -5.09 -3.34
N ILE A 298 22.86 -4.10 -4.21
CA ILE A 298 23.14 -4.23 -5.64
C ILE A 298 24.67 -4.30 -5.81
N PRO A 299 25.22 -5.36 -6.41
CA PRO A 299 26.66 -5.42 -6.69
C PRO A 299 27.05 -4.36 -7.72
N PRO A 300 28.26 -3.76 -7.63
CA PRO A 300 28.69 -2.71 -8.57
C PRO A 300 28.69 -3.18 -10.03
N ALA A 301 28.96 -4.47 -10.28
CA ALA A 301 28.87 -5.06 -11.62
C ALA A 301 27.46 -4.96 -12.24
N ALA A 302 26.40 -5.01 -11.43
CA ALA A 302 25.04 -4.87 -11.95
C ALA A 302 24.76 -3.45 -12.49
N TRP A 303 25.37 -2.42 -11.89
CA TRP A 303 25.29 -1.05 -12.40
C TRP A 303 26.03 -0.90 -13.74
N LEU A 304 27.17 -1.55 -13.89
CA LEU A 304 27.91 -1.55 -15.15
C LEU A 304 27.10 -2.25 -16.26
N VAL A 305 26.56 -3.43 -15.96
CA VAL A 305 25.70 -4.18 -16.92
C VAL A 305 24.47 -3.34 -17.31
N ALA A 306 23.80 -2.73 -16.34
CA ALA A 306 22.64 -1.87 -16.61
C ALA A 306 23.02 -0.67 -17.47
N GLY A 307 24.19 -0.02 -17.20
CA GLY A 307 24.70 1.07 -18.01
C GLY A 307 24.98 0.65 -19.47
N VAL A 308 25.63 -0.49 -19.67
CA VAL A 308 25.89 -1.04 -21.02
C VAL A 308 24.57 -1.34 -21.75
N LEU A 309 23.61 -1.98 -21.08
CA LEU A 309 22.30 -2.31 -21.69
C LEU A 309 21.52 -1.06 -22.06
N LEU A 310 21.57 0.01 -21.24
CA LEU A 310 20.91 1.28 -21.53
C LEU A 310 21.60 2.07 -22.64
N LEU A 311 22.91 1.88 -22.85
CA LEU A 311 23.65 2.52 -23.94
C LEU A 311 23.53 1.75 -25.26
N LEU A 312 23.19 0.45 -25.23
CA LEU A 312 23.10 -0.40 -26.40
C LEU A 312 22.18 0.15 -27.50
N PRO A 313 20.98 0.73 -27.20
CA PRO A 313 20.09 1.27 -28.22
C PRO A 313 20.67 2.44 -29.03
N LEU A 314 21.69 3.14 -28.56
CA LEU A 314 22.38 4.17 -29.35
C LEU A 314 23.02 3.59 -30.63
N GLY A 315 23.29 2.26 -30.64
CA GLY A 315 23.72 1.53 -31.83
C GLY A 315 22.60 1.07 -32.75
N PHE A 316 21.33 1.17 -32.35
CA PHE A 316 20.17 0.77 -33.13
C PHE A 316 19.85 1.83 -34.20
N ALA A 317 19.00 1.43 -35.18
CA ALA A 317 18.51 2.32 -36.22
C ALA A 317 17.00 2.05 -36.50
N GLY A 318 16.34 3.02 -37.09
CA GLY A 318 14.94 2.88 -37.53
C GLY A 318 13.96 2.59 -36.40
N SER A 319 13.07 1.63 -36.59
CA SER A 319 12.00 1.28 -35.67
C SER A 319 12.48 0.85 -34.28
N ASP A 320 13.63 0.16 -34.23
CA ASP A 320 14.15 -0.40 -32.97
C ASP A 320 14.67 0.71 -32.06
N LEU A 321 15.33 1.73 -32.63
CA LEU A 321 15.75 2.90 -31.89
C LEU A 321 14.53 3.72 -31.43
N HIS A 322 13.55 3.94 -32.32
CA HIS A 322 12.32 4.67 -31.98
C HIS A 322 11.55 4.00 -30.83
N THR A 323 11.45 2.66 -30.84
CA THR A 323 10.83 1.90 -29.76
C THR A 323 11.62 2.05 -28.46
N SER A 324 12.96 2.02 -28.56
CA SER A 324 13.84 2.13 -27.40
C SER A 324 13.76 3.47 -26.68
N VAL A 325 13.36 4.57 -27.37
CA VAL A 325 13.12 5.89 -26.78
C VAL A 325 12.13 5.84 -25.61
N GLN A 326 11.21 4.89 -25.60
CA GLN A 326 10.26 4.76 -24.49
C GLN A 326 10.91 4.27 -23.17
N VAL A 327 12.06 3.58 -23.24
CA VAL A 327 12.65 2.89 -22.09
C VAL A 327 13.12 3.87 -21.00
N PRO A 328 13.90 4.92 -21.26
CA PRO A 328 14.34 5.84 -20.21
C PRO A 328 13.19 6.65 -19.61
N ALA A 329 12.25 7.12 -20.45
CA ALA A 329 11.06 7.83 -20.00
C ALA A 329 10.19 6.99 -19.07
N LEU A 330 9.87 5.75 -19.47
CA LEU A 330 9.12 4.81 -18.65
C LEU A 330 9.90 4.44 -17.38
N ALA A 331 11.22 4.30 -17.45
CA ALA A 331 12.05 4.03 -16.27
C ALA A 331 11.93 5.15 -15.22
N ILE A 332 11.82 6.42 -15.61
CA ILE A 332 11.59 7.54 -14.69
C ILE A 332 10.19 7.45 -14.07
N VAL A 333 9.17 7.09 -14.84
CA VAL A 333 7.81 6.82 -14.29
C VAL A 333 7.87 5.69 -13.26
N LEU A 334 8.52 4.57 -13.59
CA LEU A 334 8.63 3.41 -12.68
C LEU A 334 9.49 3.72 -11.44
N LEU A 335 10.48 4.61 -11.56
CA LEU A 335 11.28 5.09 -10.43
C LEU A 335 10.42 5.84 -9.39
N SER A 336 9.32 6.49 -9.82
CA SER A 336 8.35 7.08 -8.91
C SER A 336 7.72 6.04 -7.97
N LEU A 337 7.42 4.84 -8.48
CA LEU A 337 6.91 3.71 -7.68
C LEU A 337 7.97 3.19 -6.69
N VAL A 338 9.24 3.19 -7.08
CA VAL A 338 10.35 2.81 -6.17
C VAL A 338 10.43 3.77 -4.97
N VAL A 339 10.17 5.06 -5.18
CA VAL A 339 10.14 6.05 -4.10
C VAL A 339 8.92 5.87 -3.20
N VAL A 340 7.72 5.85 -3.78
CA VAL A 340 6.45 5.84 -3.03
C VAL A 340 6.19 4.46 -2.41
N SER A 341 6.21 3.41 -3.24
CA SER A 341 5.83 2.07 -2.80
C SER A 341 7.03 1.29 -2.25
N GLY A 342 8.17 1.39 -2.88
CA GLY A 342 9.37 0.68 -2.45
C GLY A 342 9.96 1.22 -1.16
N ARG A 343 10.37 2.47 -1.14
CA ARG A 343 11.02 3.09 0.02
C ARG A 343 10.03 3.61 1.05
N GLY A 344 8.93 4.23 0.59
CA GLY A 344 7.89 4.78 1.46
C GLY A 344 6.91 3.75 2.01
N GLY A 345 6.85 2.53 1.44
CA GLY A 345 5.92 1.46 1.85
C GLY A 345 4.44 1.79 1.60
N GLN A 346 4.16 2.82 0.78
CA GLN A 346 2.80 3.26 0.46
C GLN A 346 2.37 2.65 -0.87
N ILE A 347 1.35 1.80 -0.89
CA ILE A 347 0.85 1.22 -2.13
C ILE A 347 0.15 2.31 -2.93
N SER A 348 0.75 2.72 -4.06
CA SER A 348 0.20 3.73 -4.96
C SER A 348 -0.07 3.13 -6.34
N LEU A 349 -1.33 3.17 -6.77
CA LEU A 349 -1.79 2.76 -8.10
C LEU A 349 -2.18 3.98 -8.96
N GLY A 350 -1.79 5.20 -8.53
CA GLY A 350 -2.14 6.47 -9.17
C GLY A 350 -1.08 7.05 -10.09
N GLN A 351 0.01 6.36 -10.38
CA GLN A 351 1.14 6.93 -11.11
C GLN A 351 0.83 7.25 -12.57
N THR A 352 -0.11 6.50 -13.19
CA THR A 352 -0.59 6.79 -14.55
C THR A 352 -1.29 8.16 -14.63
N ALA A 353 -2.02 8.56 -13.59
CA ALA A 353 -2.63 9.90 -13.54
C ALA A 353 -1.56 11.01 -13.59
N PHE A 354 -0.51 10.90 -12.76
CA PHE A 354 0.55 11.90 -12.73
C PHE A 354 1.40 11.91 -14.00
N ALA A 355 1.70 10.74 -14.57
CA ALA A 355 2.41 10.63 -15.83
C ALA A 355 1.60 11.24 -16.98
N GLY A 356 0.31 10.90 -17.11
CA GLY A 356 -0.55 11.46 -18.13
C GLY A 356 -0.82 12.96 -17.99
N LEU A 357 -0.96 13.46 -16.74
CA LEU A 357 -1.06 14.91 -16.48
C LEU A 357 0.25 15.65 -16.84
N GLY A 358 1.40 15.03 -16.56
CA GLY A 358 2.70 15.56 -16.98
C GLY A 358 2.80 15.70 -18.49
N ALA A 359 2.37 14.67 -19.22
CA ALA A 359 2.30 14.67 -20.69
C ALA A 359 1.32 15.74 -21.22
N LEU A 360 0.12 15.81 -20.64
CA LEU A 360 -0.93 16.76 -21.04
C LEU A 360 -0.48 18.21 -20.84
N PHE A 361 0.03 18.55 -19.66
CA PHE A 361 0.49 19.91 -19.37
C PHE A 361 1.73 20.26 -20.18
N THR A 362 2.63 19.30 -20.45
CA THR A 362 3.76 19.54 -21.36
C THR A 362 3.24 19.91 -22.75
N GLY A 363 2.27 19.18 -23.29
CA GLY A 363 1.68 19.47 -24.59
C GLY A 363 0.94 20.80 -24.65
N TRP A 364 0.24 21.22 -23.59
CA TRP A 364 -0.41 22.55 -23.54
C TRP A 364 0.60 23.68 -23.44
N LEU A 365 1.60 23.54 -22.58
CA LEU A 365 2.59 24.59 -22.35
C LEU A 365 3.56 24.75 -23.52
N SER A 366 3.90 23.67 -24.22
CA SER A 366 4.80 23.70 -25.39
C SER A 366 4.28 24.54 -26.57
N GLN A 367 2.99 24.88 -26.56
CA GLN A 367 2.42 25.83 -27.52
C GLN A 367 2.85 27.30 -27.30
N SER A 368 3.32 27.62 -26.08
CA SER A 368 3.63 29.00 -25.68
C SER A 368 5.08 29.18 -25.22
N VAL A 369 5.75 28.10 -24.78
CA VAL A 369 7.12 28.13 -24.27
C VAL A 369 7.95 26.97 -24.84
N PRO A 370 9.28 27.07 -24.86
CA PRO A 370 10.13 25.97 -25.31
C PRO A 370 9.85 24.66 -24.58
N GLU A 371 9.94 23.55 -25.27
CA GLU A 371 9.47 22.24 -24.83
C GLU A 371 10.10 21.75 -23.50
N LEU A 372 11.42 21.99 -23.29
CA LEU A 372 12.07 21.63 -22.02
C LEU A 372 11.58 22.50 -20.85
N LEU A 373 11.28 23.78 -21.11
CA LEU A 373 10.68 24.66 -20.10
C LEU A 373 9.23 24.24 -19.83
N ALA A 374 8.47 23.89 -20.89
CA ALA A 374 7.12 23.33 -20.75
C ALA A 374 7.13 22.08 -19.90
N LEU A 375 8.07 21.16 -20.11
CA LEU A 375 8.24 19.96 -19.30
C LEU A 375 8.54 20.29 -17.83
N LEU A 376 9.45 21.21 -17.57
CA LEU A 376 9.77 21.64 -16.20
C LEU A 376 8.55 22.26 -15.50
N LEU A 377 7.83 23.14 -16.19
CA LEU A 377 6.61 23.78 -15.65
C LEU A 377 5.51 22.74 -15.41
N ALA A 378 5.34 21.76 -16.32
CA ALA A 378 4.40 20.65 -16.14
C ALA A 378 4.71 19.84 -14.88
N VAL A 379 5.99 19.53 -14.64
CA VAL A 379 6.43 18.84 -13.41
C VAL A 379 6.12 19.68 -12.17
N LEU A 380 6.37 20.97 -12.19
CA LEU A 380 6.08 21.90 -11.08
C LEU A 380 4.57 22.03 -10.82
N LEU A 381 3.73 21.95 -11.85
CA LEU A 381 2.26 21.99 -11.72
C LEU A 381 1.70 20.66 -11.18
N VAL A 382 2.26 19.51 -11.62
CA VAL A 382 1.77 18.18 -11.23
C VAL A 382 2.27 17.78 -9.84
N ALA A 383 3.50 18.14 -9.46
CA ALA A 383 4.07 17.75 -8.17
C ALA A 383 3.17 18.08 -6.96
N PRO A 384 2.57 19.28 -6.85
CA PRO A 384 1.64 19.61 -5.76
C PRO A 384 0.37 18.74 -5.75
N LEU A 385 -0.07 18.23 -6.91
CA LEU A 385 -1.23 17.33 -6.98
C LEU A 385 -0.97 16.01 -6.25
N GLY A 386 0.30 15.63 -6.07
CA GLY A 386 0.70 14.55 -5.17
C GLY A 386 0.21 14.74 -3.72
N LEU A 387 -0.04 15.97 -3.27
CA LEU A 387 -0.64 16.23 -1.96
C LEU A 387 -2.10 15.77 -1.88
N LEU A 388 -2.84 15.83 -2.99
CA LEU A 388 -4.24 15.38 -3.03
C LEU A 388 -4.33 13.87 -2.76
N THR A 389 -3.44 13.08 -3.36
CA THR A 389 -3.36 11.62 -3.12
C THR A 389 -2.62 11.29 -1.82
N GLY A 390 -1.68 12.13 -1.40
CA GLY A 390 -0.93 11.97 -0.15
C GLY A 390 -1.76 12.24 1.11
N ARG A 391 -2.75 13.15 1.09
CA ARG A 391 -3.62 13.43 2.24
C ARG A 391 -4.38 12.20 2.74
N PRO A 392 -5.06 11.41 1.89
CA PRO A 392 -5.64 10.13 2.31
C PRO A 392 -4.61 9.17 2.92
N ALA A 393 -3.35 9.17 2.43
CA ALA A 393 -2.29 8.30 2.92
C ALA A 393 -1.92 8.55 4.40
N ILE A 394 -2.20 9.74 4.93
CA ILE A 394 -1.94 10.06 6.35
C ILE A 394 -2.78 9.17 7.28
N ARG A 395 -4.04 8.91 6.90
CA ARG A 395 -5.01 8.17 7.72
C ARG A 395 -5.30 6.77 7.20
N ARG A 396 -4.84 6.42 6.00
CA ARG A 396 -5.14 5.16 5.32
C ARG A 396 -3.86 4.41 5.01
N HIS A 397 -3.93 3.09 5.12
CA HIS A 397 -2.80 2.19 4.90
C HIS A 397 -3.21 1.05 3.97
N GLY A 398 -2.24 0.42 3.35
CA GLY A 398 -2.42 -0.79 2.56
C GLY A 398 -3.51 -0.66 1.49
N LEU A 399 -4.51 -1.53 1.55
CA LEU A 399 -5.58 -1.65 0.56
C LEU A 399 -6.40 -0.36 0.37
N ALA A 400 -6.76 0.32 1.48
CA ALA A 400 -7.59 1.52 1.40
C ALA A 400 -6.87 2.68 0.68
N LEU A 401 -5.55 2.77 0.81
CA LEU A 401 -4.74 3.74 0.10
C LEU A 401 -4.59 3.35 -1.38
N ALA A 402 -4.35 2.07 -1.67
CA ALA A 402 -4.27 1.57 -3.05
C ALA A 402 -5.56 1.89 -3.84
N LEU A 403 -6.72 1.63 -3.24
CA LEU A 403 -8.03 1.96 -3.83
C LEU A 403 -8.23 3.47 -4.02
N ALA A 404 -7.79 4.30 -3.07
CA ALA A 404 -7.91 5.75 -3.19
C ALA A 404 -7.05 6.30 -4.34
N THR A 405 -5.82 5.81 -4.49
CA THR A 405 -4.92 6.21 -5.58
C THR A 405 -5.38 5.66 -6.93
N LEU A 406 -5.92 4.44 -6.97
CA LEU A 406 -6.55 3.87 -8.16
C LEU A 406 -7.77 4.69 -8.61
N ALA A 407 -8.62 5.10 -7.65
CA ALA A 407 -9.78 5.95 -7.94
C ALA A 407 -9.38 7.28 -8.59
N VAL A 408 -8.27 7.90 -8.13
CA VAL A 408 -7.74 9.11 -8.76
C VAL A 408 -7.26 8.82 -10.18
N SER A 409 -6.59 7.69 -10.41
CA SER A 409 -6.12 7.29 -11.74
C SER A 409 -7.29 7.08 -12.71
N VAL A 410 -8.33 6.34 -12.29
CA VAL A 410 -9.52 6.10 -13.10
C VAL A 410 -10.27 7.42 -13.37
N ALA A 411 -10.43 8.27 -12.35
CA ALA A 411 -11.09 9.57 -12.52
C ALA A 411 -10.33 10.47 -13.51
N THR A 412 -9.01 10.55 -13.42
CA THR A 412 -8.19 11.34 -14.34
C THR A 412 -8.28 10.77 -15.76
N SER A 413 -8.25 9.45 -15.92
CA SER A 413 -8.42 8.79 -17.22
C SER A 413 -9.77 9.13 -17.85
N ARG A 414 -10.87 9.01 -17.10
CA ARG A 414 -12.24 9.22 -17.63
C ARG A 414 -12.62 10.68 -17.77
N PHE A 415 -12.21 11.55 -16.85
CA PHE A 415 -12.61 12.96 -16.85
C PHE A 415 -11.60 13.91 -17.50
N VAL A 416 -10.38 13.46 -17.77
CA VAL A 416 -9.36 14.31 -18.39
C VAL A 416 -8.86 13.69 -19.69
N PHE A 417 -8.24 12.49 -19.65
CA PHE A 417 -7.55 11.95 -20.81
C PHE A 417 -8.49 11.49 -21.93
N ALA A 418 -9.65 10.97 -21.60
CA ALA A 418 -10.66 10.53 -22.56
C ALA A 418 -11.51 11.66 -23.13
N GLN A 419 -11.33 12.89 -22.66
CA GLN A 419 -12.23 14.00 -22.98
C GLN A 419 -11.65 14.95 -24.04
N PRO A 420 -12.42 15.24 -25.12
CA PRO A 420 -11.98 16.16 -26.17
C PRO A 420 -11.65 17.57 -25.66
N TYR A 421 -12.34 18.06 -24.61
CA TYR A 421 -12.07 19.40 -24.06
C TYR A 421 -10.67 19.52 -23.44
N ALA A 422 -10.01 18.40 -23.09
CA ALA A 422 -8.67 18.37 -22.52
C ALA A 422 -7.60 17.99 -23.57
N THR A 423 -7.97 17.19 -24.56
CA THR A 423 -7.00 16.57 -25.48
C THR A 423 -7.02 17.12 -26.90
N SER A 424 -8.09 17.86 -27.30
CA SER A 424 -8.17 18.45 -28.64
C SER A 424 -7.13 19.55 -28.83
N GLY A 425 -6.47 19.53 -30.00
CA GLY A 425 -5.46 20.54 -30.36
C GLY A 425 -4.08 20.37 -29.69
N LEU A 426 -3.85 19.25 -28.98
CA LEU A 426 -2.55 18.94 -28.43
C LEU A 426 -1.56 18.62 -29.55
N THR A 427 -0.48 19.38 -29.62
CA THR A 427 0.69 19.10 -30.47
C THR A 427 1.88 18.86 -29.56
N LEU A 428 2.47 17.69 -29.65
CA LEU A 428 3.67 17.33 -28.93
C LEU A 428 4.83 17.26 -29.92
N THR A 429 5.81 18.10 -29.70
CA THR A 429 7.04 18.16 -30.50
C THR A 429 8.23 17.83 -29.60
N ARG A 430 9.31 17.41 -30.20
CA ARG A 430 10.60 17.31 -29.52
C ARG A 430 11.28 18.68 -29.48
N PRO A 431 12.11 18.94 -28.47
CA PRO A 431 12.86 20.19 -28.40
C PRO A 431 13.66 20.48 -29.66
N ALA A 432 13.78 21.76 -30.00
CA ALA A 432 14.58 22.21 -31.16
C ALA A 432 16.02 21.67 -31.07
N GLY A 433 16.48 21.05 -32.14
CA GLY A 433 17.80 20.39 -32.21
C GLY A 433 17.81 18.92 -31.71
N LEU A 434 16.72 18.41 -31.14
CA LEU A 434 16.59 17.02 -30.67
C LEU A 434 15.58 16.22 -31.52
N GLY A 435 15.41 16.57 -32.77
CA GLY A 435 14.51 15.86 -33.70
C GLY A 435 14.95 14.43 -34.02
N ASP A 436 16.25 14.16 -33.96
CA ASP A 436 16.81 12.81 -34.14
C ASP A 436 16.57 11.92 -32.92
N ASP A 437 16.21 10.65 -33.15
CA ASP A 437 15.93 9.68 -32.09
C ASP A 437 17.15 9.43 -31.17
N ARG A 438 18.37 9.43 -31.73
CA ARG A 438 19.61 9.24 -30.94
C ARG A 438 19.87 10.40 -30.01
N ALA A 439 19.77 11.63 -30.51
CA ALA A 439 19.96 12.83 -29.71
C ALA A 439 18.93 12.92 -28.57
N TYR A 440 17.68 12.64 -28.90
CA TYR A 440 16.59 12.63 -27.92
C TYR A 440 16.78 11.54 -26.86
N TYR A 441 17.11 10.31 -27.28
CA TYR A 441 17.39 9.18 -26.39
C TYR A 441 18.57 9.49 -25.43
N ALA A 442 19.63 10.15 -25.92
CA ALA A 442 20.76 10.56 -25.08
C ALA A 442 20.35 11.56 -24.00
N VAL A 443 19.46 12.52 -24.31
CA VAL A 443 18.91 13.46 -23.33
C VAL A 443 18.04 12.73 -22.30
N GLU A 444 17.19 11.79 -22.72
CA GLU A 444 16.40 10.97 -21.80
C GLU A 444 17.27 10.13 -20.87
N LEU A 445 18.37 9.54 -21.38
CA LEU A 445 19.33 8.81 -20.55
C LEU A 445 20.01 9.73 -19.53
N ALA A 446 20.37 10.95 -19.92
CA ALA A 446 20.94 11.93 -18.99
C ALA A 446 19.94 12.29 -17.88
N LEU A 447 18.67 12.52 -18.23
CA LEU A 447 17.61 12.81 -17.27
C LEU A 447 17.31 11.59 -16.37
N LEU A 448 17.32 10.37 -16.90
CA LEU A 448 17.20 9.13 -16.11
C LEU A 448 18.38 9.01 -15.13
N ALA A 449 19.60 9.26 -15.58
CA ALA A 449 20.78 9.24 -14.71
C ALA A 449 20.65 10.27 -13.57
N CYS A 450 20.23 11.51 -13.88
CA CYS A 450 19.95 12.53 -12.88
C CYS A 450 18.88 12.10 -11.89
N ALA A 451 17.76 11.50 -12.37
CA ALA A 451 16.68 10.99 -11.52
C ALA A 451 17.16 9.84 -10.62
N LEU A 452 17.94 8.90 -11.15
CA LEU A 452 18.53 7.80 -10.37
C LEU A 452 19.50 8.33 -9.30
N LEU A 453 20.35 9.31 -9.63
CA LEU A 453 21.25 9.94 -8.67
C LEU A 453 20.49 10.72 -7.59
N ALA A 454 19.45 11.47 -7.95
CA ALA A 454 18.59 12.18 -7.01
C ALA A 454 17.90 11.23 -6.03
N VAL A 455 17.31 10.13 -6.54
CA VAL A 455 16.68 9.11 -5.69
C VAL A 455 17.71 8.35 -4.85
N ALA A 456 18.91 8.06 -5.39
CA ALA A 456 20.00 7.45 -4.63
C ALA A 456 20.47 8.36 -3.48
N ALA A 457 20.61 9.66 -3.73
CA ALA A 457 20.93 10.66 -2.71
C ALA A 457 19.82 10.76 -1.64
N LEU A 458 18.56 10.81 -2.07
CA LEU A 458 17.40 10.78 -1.16
C LEU A 458 17.46 9.53 -0.25
N ARG A 459 17.71 8.35 -0.80
CA ARG A 459 17.77 7.07 -0.05
C ARG A 459 18.90 7.01 0.96
N ARG A 460 20.08 7.55 0.62
CA ARG A 460 21.25 7.61 1.52
C ARG A 460 21.10 8.67 2.60
N GLY A 461 20.27 9.67 2.35
CA GLY A 461 20.02 10.78 3.25
C GLY A 461 19.16 10.41 4.45
N ARG A 462 18.99 11.37 5.37
CA ARG A 462 18.14 11.30 6.55
C ARG A 462 16.68 10.97 6.20
N THR A 463 16.15 11.63 5.15
CA THR A 463 14.78 11.40 4.66
C THR A 463 14.57 9.95 4.21
N GLY A 464 15.54 9.37 3.48
CA GLY A 464 15.44 7.99 3.01
C GLY A 464 15.52 6.95 4.14
N ARG A 465 16.30 7.19 5.20
CA ARG A 465 16.30 6.33 6.40
C ARG A 465 14.97 6.43 7.15
N ALA A 466 14.44 7.64 7.29
CA ALA A 466 13.14 7.87 7.91
C ALA A 466 11.99 7.22 7.13
N LEU A 467 12.01 7.25 5.78
CA LEU A 467 11.05 6.54 4.92
C LEU A 467 11.13 5.02 5.13
N ALA A 468 12.33 4.45 5.19
CA ALA A 468 12.50 3.02 5.45
C ALA A 468 11.99 2.62 6.84
N ALA A 469 12.30 3.42 7.86
CA ALA A 469 11.79 3.19 9.21
C ALA A 469 10.27 3.24 9.27
N MET A 470 9.66 4.23 8.60
CA MET A 470 8.20 4.33 8.48
C MET A 470 7.59 3.12 7.77
N ARG A 471 8.23 2.63 6.71
CA ARG A 471 7.78 1.43 6.00
C ARG A 471 7.83 0.19 6.88
N ASP A 472 8.94 0.01 7.60
CA ASP A 472 9.18 -1.19 8.41
C ASP A 472 8.29 -1.23 9.66
N HIS A 473 8.17 -0.11 10.39
CA HIS A 473 7.34 0.00 11.58
C HIS A 473 6.91 1.45 11.82
N GLU A 474 5.69 1.80 11.42
CA GLU A 474 5.21 3.19 11.45
C GLU A 474 5.17 3.79 12.87
N GLU A 475 4.64 3.03 13.84
CA GLU A 475 4.58 3.48 15.24
C GLU A 475 5.97 3.63 15.85
N GLY A 476 6.88 2.70 15.55
CA GLY A 476 8.27 2.77 16.00
C GLY A 476 9.01 3.97 15.42
N ALA A 477 8.73 4.32 14.16
CA ALA A 477 9.27 5.53 13.53
C ALA A 477 8.73 6.81 14.22
N GLN A 478 7.43 6.86 14.53
CA GLN A 478 6.84 7.97 15.30
C GLN A 478 7.46 8.09 16.68
N ALA A 479 7.69 6.99 17.37
CA ALA A 479 8.34 6.94 18.67
C ALA A 479 9.81 7.36 18.61
N ALA A 480 10.47 7.21 17.47
CA ALA A 480 11.81 7.73 17.21
C ALA A 480 11.84 9.20 16.79
N GLY A 481 10.69 9.91 16.79
CA GLY A 481 10.58 11.34 16.44
C GLY A 481 10.35 11.62 14.95
N VAL A 482 10.12 10.59 14.11
CA VAL A 482 9.87 10.75 12.67
C VAL A 482 8.49 11.37 12.43
N PRO A 483 8.38 12.50 11.70
CA PRO A 483 7.09 13.11 11.36
C PRO A 483 6.41 12.36 10.20
N VAL A 484 5.87 11.19 10.48
CA VAL A 484 5.29 10.27 9.50
C VAL A 484 4.29 10.94 8.55
N PRO A 485 3.33 11.80 9.01
CA PRO A 485 2.40 12.46 8.09
C PRO A 485 3.08 13.31 7.03
N ALA A 486 4.06 14.13 7.43
CA ALA A 486 4.80 14.97 6.48
C ALA A 486 5.63 14.13 5.51
N LEU A 487 6.21 13.05 6.01
CA LEU A 487 7.06 12.16 5.21
C LEU A 487 6.26 11.41 4.12
N LYS A 488 5.03 10.98 4.44
CA LYS A 488 4.10 10.43 3.46
C LYS A 488 3.81 11.43 2.34
N LEU A 489 3.51 12.67 2.69
CA LEU A 489 3.27 13.74 1.70
C LEU A 489 4.48 13.99 0.80
N VAL A 490 5.68 14.07 1.37
CA VAL A 490 6.92 14.25 0.59
C VAL A 490 7.11 13.09 -0.40
N ALA A 491 6.88 11.84 0.01
CA ALA A 491 6.99 10.70 -0.89
C ALA A 491 6.04 10.80 -2.08
N PHE A 492 4.78 11.21 -1.86
CA PHE A 492 3.80 11.39 -2.93
C PHE A 492 4.13 12.56 -3.85
N VAL A 493 4.62 13.69 -3.32
CA VAL A 493 5.03 14.86 -4.14
C VAL A 493 6.22 14.50 -5.03
N VAL A 494 7.26 13.85 -4.47
CA VAL A 494 8.41 13.39 -5.24
C VAL A 494 8.00 12.35 -6.28
N GLY A 495 7.11 11.41 -5.90
CA GLY A 495 6.56 10.42 -6.82
C GLY A 495 5.78 11.05 -7.97
N ALA A 496 4.92 12.04 -7.69
CA ALA A 496 4.17 12.76 -8.71
C ALA A 496 5.07 13.55 -9.66
N ALA A 497 6.12 14.20 -9.13
CA ALA A 497 7.11 14.92 -9.94
C ALA A 497 7.88 14.00 -10.91
N LEU A 498 8.34 12.84 -10.41
CA LEU A 498 9.04 11.85 -11.25
C LEU A 498 8.10 11.25 -12.31
N ALA A 499 6.86 10.91 -11.93
CA ALA A 499 5.89 10.37 -12.88
C ALA A 499 5.54 11.39 -13.96
N ALA A 500 5.36 12.67 -13.61
CA ALA A 500 5.09 13.74 -14.55
C ALA A 500 6.27 13.98 -15.51
N LEU A 501 7.49 13.97 -14.99
CA LEU A 501 8.71 14.08 -15.80
C LEU A 501 8.78 12.94 -16.83
N GLY A 502 8.65 11.70 -16.39
CA GLY A 502 8.72 10.55 -17.28
C GLY A 502 7.55 10.52 -18.29
N GLY A 503 6.33 10.89 -17.84
CA GLY A 503 5.16 10.96 -18.72
C GLY A 503 5.28 12.03 -19.80
N GLY A 504 5.78 13.22 -19.48
CA GLY A 504 6.08 14.28 -20.44
C GLY A 504 7.12 13.86 -21.46
N LEU A 505 8.24 13.25 -21.00
CA LEU A 505 9.27 12.72 -21.89
C LEU A 505 8.72 11.64 -22.83
N LEU A 506 7.92 10.69 -22.30
CA LEU A 506 7.34 9.61 -23.08
C LEU A 506 6.48 10.16 -24.25
N SER A 507 5.61 11.12 -23.97
CA SER A 507 4.75 11.72 -25.01
C SER A 507 5.52 12.59 -26.00
N MET A 508 6.55 13.33 -25.56
CA MET A 508 7.45 14.07 -26.46
C MET A 508 8.25 13.11 -27.34
N GLY A 509 8.74 11.99 -26.78
CA GLY A 509 9.45 10.94 -27.53
C GLY A 509 8.59 10.33 -28.63
N LEU A 510 7.34 10.00 -28.31
CA LEU A 510 6.36 9.47 -29.28
C LEU A 510 5.72 10.54 -30.16
N ARG A 511 5.90 11.81 -29.87
CA ARG A 511 5.30 12.99 -30.56
C ARG A 511 3.77 12.96 -30.58
N THR A 512 3.16 12.28 -29.62
CA THR A 512 1.71 12.14 -29.52
C THR A 512 1.28 11.98 -28.09
N PHE A 513 0.06 12.45 -27.78
CA PHE A 513 -0.61 12.12 -26.55
C PHE A 513 -1.59 10.98 -26.82
N ASP A 514 -1.28 9.80 -26.31
CA ASP A 514 -2.17 8.64 -26.36
C ASP A 514 -2.79 8.42 -24.96
N PRO A 515 -4.11 8.66 -24.78
CA PRO A 515 -4.80 8.33 -23.54
C PRO A 515 -4.62 6.89 -23.06
N GLY A 516 -4.51 5.94 -24.01
CA GLY A 516 -4.32 4.52 -23.71
C GLY A 516 -2.94 4.20 -23.09
N ALA A 517 -1.93 5.02 -23.35
CA ALA A 517 -0.63 4.88 -22.72
C ALA A 517 -0.67 5.13 -21.19
N TYR A 518 -1.65 5.90 -20.72
CA TYR A 518 -1.84 6.28 -19.30
C TYR A 518 -3.08 5.64 -18.67
N ASP A 519 -3.58 4.55 -19.27
CA ASP A 519 -4.73 3.80 -18.74
C ASP A 519 -4.41 3.21 -17.35
N PRO A 520 -5.37 3.23 -16.41
CA PRO A 520 -5.20 2.63 -15.08
C PRO A 520 -4.77 1.16 -15.08
N VAL A 521 -5.18 0.38 -16.10
CA VAL A 521 -4.77 -1.03 -16.25
C VAL A 521 -3.26 -1.13 -16.50
N ARG A 522 -2.68 -0.24 -17.31
CA ARG A 522 -1.21 -0.14 -17.46
C ARG A 522 -0.53 0.22 -16.14
N GLY A 523 -1.18 1.05 -15.32
CA GLY A 523 -0.69 1.37 -13.97
C GLY A 523 -0.56 0.15 -13.07
N LEU A 524 -1.50 -0.80 -13.15
CA LEU A 524 -1.42 -2.08 -12.45
C LEU A 524 -0.25 -2.93 -12.96
N LEU A 525 -0.05 -2.97 -14.30
CA LEU A 525 1.09 -3.66 -14.92
C LEU A 525 2.43 -3.04 -14.48
N TRP A 526 2.56 -1.72 -14.48
CA TRP A 526 3.75 -1.00 -14.02
C TRP A 526 4.07 -1.31 -12.56
N PHE A 527 3.05 -1.27 -11.70
CA PHE A 527 3.19 -1.61 -10.29
C PHE A 527 3.67 -3.07 -10.12
N ALA A 528 3.03 -4.02 -10.82
CA ALA A 528 3.42 -5.43 -10.78
C ALA A 528 4.88 -5.64 -11.24
N ALA A 529 5.29 -5.01 -12.35
CA ALA A 529 6.65 -5.11 -12.87
C ALA A 529 7.71 -4.61 -11.87
N VAL A 530 7.46 -3.46 -11.23
CA VAL A 530 8.36 -2.91 -10.20
C VAL A 530 8.44 -3.83 -8.97
N VAL A 531 7.32 -4.41 -8.53
CA VAL A 531 7.29 -5.32 -7.39
C VAL A 531 8.05 -6.61 -7.68
N VAL A 532 7.87 -7.18 -8.89
CA VAL A 532 8.57 -8.40 -9.35
C VAL A 532 10.08 -8.22 -9.34
N LEU A 533 10.59 -7.09 -9.81
CA LEU A 533 12.03 -6.80 -9.88
C LEU A 533 12.59 -6.20 -8.59
N GLY A 534 11.76 -6.10 -7.56
CA GLY A 534 12.11 -5.60 -6.24
C GLY A 534 11.72 -4.15 -6.05
N ALA A 535 10.63 -3.92 -5.33
CA ALA A 535 10.01 -2.59 -5.15
C ALA A 535 10.98 -1.51 -4.61
N ASP A 536 11.96 -1.88 -3.78
CA ASP A 536 13.00 -0.98 -3.25
C ASP A 536 14.34 -1.11 -4.00
N ASN A 537 14.34 -1.57 -5.26
CA ASN A 537 15.54 -1.70 -6.08
C ASN A 537 15.63 -0.58 -7.11
N LEU A 538 16.69 0.23 -7.07
CA LEU A 538 16.89 1.33 -8.03
C LEU A 538 17.03 0.83 -9.48
N LEU A 539 17.71 -0.30 -9.69
CA LEU A 539 17.85 -0.91 -11.02
C LEU A 539 16.56 -1.65 -11.45
N GLY A 540 15.64 -1.91 -10.52
CA GLY A 540 14.34 -2.52 -10.82
C GLY A 540 13.51 -1.67 -11.79
N ALA A 541 13.56 -0.34 -11.67
CA ALA A 541 12.78 0.56 -12.53
C ALA A 541 13.26 0.51 -14.00
N PRO A 542 14.55 0.75 -14.34
CA PRO A 542 15.00 0.65 -15.71
C PRO A 542 14.91 -0.78 -16.27
N ALA A 543 15.12 -1.81 -15.45
CA ALA A 543 14.95 -3.20 -15.87
C ALA A 543 13.48 -3.52 -16.18
N ALA A 544 12.54 -3.02 -15.38
CA ALA A 544 11.11 -3.17 -15.64
C ALA A 544 10.69 -2.43 -16.92
N ALA A 545 11.19 -1.21 -17.14
CA ALA A 545 10.92 -0.46 -18.36
C ALA A 545 11.45 -1.18 -19.60
N ALA A 546 12.68 -1.67 -19.57
CA ALA A 546 13.27 -2.43 -20.67
C ALA A 546 12.51 -3.74 -20.93
N LEU A 547 12.10 -4.45 -19.88
CA LEU A 547 11.29 -5.67 -19.99
C LEU A 547 9.94 -5.39 -20.62
N LEU A 548 9.22 -4.36 -20.17
CA LEU A 548 7.90 -4.00 -20.68
C LEU A 548 7.97 -3.58 -22.15
N VAL A 549 8.87 -2.65 -22.47
CA VAL A 549 9.03 -2.14 -23.84
C VAL A 549 9.58 -3.23 -24.77
N GLY A 550 10.57 -4.00 -24.35
CA GLY A 550 11.18 -5.04 -25.15
C GLY A 550 10.23 -6.20 -25.45
N LEU A 551 9.38 -6.61 -24.52
CA LEU A 551 8.40 -7.66 -24.75
C LEU A 551 7.19 -7.16 -25.57
N ASP A 552 6.80 -5.89 -25.43
CA ASP A 552 5.71 -5.30 -26.23
C ASP A 552 6.16 -4.98 -27.67
N ALA A 553 7.46 -4.73 -27.89
CA ALA A 553 8.04 -4.57 -29.23
C ALA A 553 8.04 -5.87 -30.07
N GLY A 554 7.82 -7.01 -29.40
CA GLY A 554 7.68 -8.31 -30.06
C GLY A 554 6.40 -8.43 -30.89
N THR A 555 6.30 -9.53 -31.66
CA THR A 555 5.27 -9.74 -32.66
C THR A 555 3.84 -9.94 -32.13
N ARG A 556 3.65 -10.10 -30.83
CA ARG A 556 2.32 -10.35 -30.22
C ARG A 556 2.11 -9.46 -28.99
N GLY A 557 1.15 -8.55 -29.05
CA GLY A 557 0.71 -7.75 -27.90
C GLY A 557 0.24 -8.65 -26.73
N GLY A 558 0.53 -8.24 -25.50
CA GLY A 558 0.13 -8.95 -24.27
C GLY A 558 1.20 -9.87 -23.67
N VAL A 559 2.32 -10.16 -24.37
CA VAL A 559 3.42 -10.99 -23.85
C VAL A 559 4.00 -10.39 -22.56
N ALA A 560 4.25 -9.07 -22.55
CA ALA A 560 4.77 -8.38 -21.38
C ALA A 560 3.83 -8.53 -20.17
N ALA A 561 2.54 -8.31 -20.39
CA ALA A 561 1.54 -8.45 -19.33
C ALA A 561 1.46 -9.89 -18.81
N ALA A 562 1.39 -10.89 -19.69
CA ALA A 562 1.34 -12.29 -19.27
C ALA A 562 2.60 -12.72 -18.52
N ALA A 563 3.79 -12.35 -18.99
CA ALA A 563 5.06 -12.68 -18.35
C ALA A 563 5.20 -12.00 -16.98
N VAL A 564 4.90 -10.69 -16.89
CA VAL A 564 4.95 -9.95 -15.62
C VAL A 564 3.90 -10.47 -14.63
N GLY A 565 2.69 -10.77 -15.09
CA GLY A 565 1.64 -11.36 -14.26
C GLY A 565 2.06 -12.72 -13.69
N LEU A 566 2.62 -13.61 -14.53
CA LEU A 566 3.14 -14.90 -14.08
C LEU A 566 4.28 -14.72 -13.05
N LEU A 567 5.23 -13.85 -13.32
CA LEU A 567 6.33 -13.57 -12.40
C LEU A 567 5.80 -12.97 -11.08
N ALA A 568 4.78 -12.11 -11.10
CA ALA A 568 4.17 -11.56 -9.90
C ALA A 568 3.53 -12.64 -9.00
N LEU A 569 2.95 -13.68 -9.60
CA LEU A 569 2.45 -14.85 -8.85
C LEU A 569 3.57 -15.68 -8.24
N LEU A 570 4.70 -15.80 -8.93
CA LEU A 570 5.85 -16.57 -8.47
C LEU A 570 6.62 -15.85 -7.34
N VAL A 571 6.71 -14.52 -7.38
CA VAL A 571 7.41 -13.71 -6.35
C VAL A 571 6.79 -13.90 -4.96
N GLY A 572 5.47 -14.07 -4.87
CA GLY A 572 4.82 -14.37 -3.59
C GLY A 572 5.08 -15.79 -3.06
N ARG A 573 5.49 -16.71 -3.91
CA ARG A 573 5.56 -18.15 -3.63
C ARG A 573 6.97 -18.65 -3.37
N PHE A 574 7.96 -18.08 -4.05
CA PHE A 574 9.35 -18.45 -3.90
C PHE A 574 10.10 -17.39 -3.09
N PRO A 575 11.06 -17.80 -2.23
CA PRO A 575 11.98 -16.85 -1.63
C PRO A 575 12.62 -16.04 -2.76
N GLN A 576 12.66 -14.72 -2.56
CA GLN A 576 13.19 -13.83 -3.61
C GLN A 576 14.58 -14.31 -4.04
N ALA A 577 14.89 -14.20 -5.33
CA ALA A 577 16.14 -14.75 -5.90
C ALA A 577 17.39 -14.31 -5.11
N HIS A 578 17.34 -13.13 -4.47
CA HIS A 578 18.42 -12.68 -3.58
C HIS A 578 18.52 -13.46 -2.27
N GLU A 579 17.42 -14.03 -1.73
CA GLU A 579 17.46 -14.90 -0.54
C GLU A 579 18.08 -16.24 -0.90
N VAL A 580 17.83 -16.77 -2.09
CA VAL A 580 18.46 -17.97 -2.60
C VAL A 580 19.96 -17.71 -2.81
N LEU A 581 20.32 -16.59 -3.45
CA LEU A 581 21.73 -16.18 -3.61
C LEU A 581 22.41 -15.86 -2.27
N SER A 582 21.68 -15.33 -1.27
CA SER A 582 22.22 -15.07 0.06
C SER A 582 22.48 -16.35 0.86
N ARG A 583 21.71 -17.42 0.62
CA ARG A 583 21.95 -18.74 1.21
C ARG A 583 23.24 -19.40 0.68
N TRP A 584 23.64 -19.06 -0.54
CA TRP A 584 24.93 -19.51 -1.12
C TRP A 584 26.12 -18.68 -0.61
N ARG A 585 25.89 -17.48 -0.07
CA ARG A 585 26.90 -16.74 0.69
C ARG A 585 26.80 -17.21 2.13
N ARG A 586 27.85 -17.92 2.64
CA ARG A 586 27.94 -18.27 4.06
C ARG A 586 27.59 -17.01 4.89
N PRO A 587 26.65 -17.11 5.85
CA PRO A 587 26.40 -16.00 6.73
C PRO A 587 27.72 -15.61 7.39
N PRO A 588 28.03 -14.32 7.52
CA PRO A 588 29.20 -13.92 8.28
C PRO A 588 29.10 -14.59 9.66
N LYS A 589 30.14 -15.33 10.05
CA LYS A 589 30.20 -15.92 11.39
C LYS A 589 29.81 -14.85 12.40
N PRO A 590 28.87 -15.13 13.31
CA PRO A 590 28.60 -14.19 14.40
C PRO A 590 29.96 -13.90 15.07
N PRO A 591 30.27 -12.62 15.30
CA PRO A 591 31.52 -12.30 16.00
C PRO A 591 31.53 -13.07 17.33
N PRO A 592 32.67 -13.61 17.76
CA PRO A 592 32.76 -14.27 19.03
C PRO A 592 32.21 -13.34 20.10
N ALA A 593 31.45 -13.90 21.04
CA ALA A 593 30.90 -13.14 22.18
C ALA A 593 32.12 -12.60 22.95
N THR A 594 32.56 -11.42 22.57
CA THR A 594 33.60 -10.68 23.29
C THR A 594 33.03 -10.33 24.66
N ALA A 595 33.78 -10.69 25.71
CA ALA A 595 33.44 -10.39 27.08
C ALA A 595 32.96 -8.93 27.21
N ARG A 596 31.76 -8.79 27.69
CA ARG A 596 31.01 -7.51 27.82
C ARG A 596 31.77 -6.58 28.75
N LYS A 597 32.47 -5.58 28.22
CA LYS A 597 32.86 -4.42 29.00
C LYS A 597 31.67 -3.44 28.95
N VAL A 598 30.90 -3.36 30.03
CA VAL A 598 29.96 -2.26 30.24
C VAL A 598 30.82 -1.00 30.38
N TYR A 599 30.75 -0.13 29.39
CA TYR A 599 31.42 1.16 29.49
C TYR A 599 30.65 2.05 30.46
N ALA A 600 31.37 2.54 31.50
CA ALA A 600 30.81 3.56 32.37
C ALA A 600 30.34 4.77 31.55
N LEU A 601 29.16 5.29 31.85
CA LEU A 601 28.70 6.55 31.27
C LEU A 601 29.75 7.61 31.58
N PRO A 602 30.26 8.39 30.62
CA PRO A 602 31.08 9.52 30.92
C PRO A 602 30.28 10.49 31.81
N ALA A 603 30.76 10.83 32.96
CA ALA A 603 30.19 11.86 33.80
C ALA A 603 30.12 13.17 33.01
N GLY A 604 29.00 13.49 32.45
CA GLY A 604 28.72 14.79 31.85
C GLY A 604 28.45 15.83 32.94
N PRO A 605 28.56 17.14 32.61
CA PRO A 605 28.13 18.17 33.55
C PRO A 605 26.68 17.92 33.92
N ALA A 606 26.36 18.02 35.21
CA ALA A 606 25.03 17.77 35.78
C ALA A 606 23.98 18.53 34.94
N PRO A 607 23.00 17.81 34.34
CA PRO A 607 22.01 18.46 33.52
C PRO A 607 21.19 19.41 34.34
N ALA A 608 20.88 20.60 33.77
CA ALA A 608 19.82 21.45 34.31
C ALA A 608 18.59 20.58 34.54
N ALA A 609 17.92 20.71 35.70
CA ALA A 609 16.86 19.83 36.19
C ALA A 609 15.92 19.40 35.03
N ALA A 610 15.94 18.11 34.71
CA ALA A 610 15.11 17.56 33.62
C ALA A 610 13.62 17.79 33.96
N PRO A 611 12.76 18.12 33.01
CA PRO A 611 11.34 18.34 33.27
C PRO A 611 10.66 17.04 33.70
N GLU A 612 9.82 17.10 34.73
CA GLU A 612 9.01 15.99 35.19
C GLU A 612 7.91 15.67 34.17
N LEU A 613 7.66 14.40 33.93
CA LEU A 613 6.49 13.94 33.16
C LEU A 613 5.36 13.57 34.13
N ALA A 614 4.20 14.23 34.01
CA ALA A 614 3.07 13.97 34.88
C ALA A 614 1.76 13.77 34.12
N ALA A 615 0.92 12.89 34.63
CA ALA A 615 -0.48 12.73 34.27
C ALA A 615 -1.36 13.27 35.38
N HIS A 616 -2.39 14.07 35.07
CA HIS A 616 -3.30 14.65 36.04
C HIS A 616 -4.74 14.32 35.67
N GLY A 617 -5.43 13.52 36.48
CA GLY A 617 -6.83 13.17 36.32
C GLY A 617 -7.16 12.51 34.98
N VAL A 618 -6.24 11.74 34.42
CA VAL A 618 -6.39 11.15 33.08
C VAL A 618 -7.53 10.15 33.05
N ARG A 619 -8.51 10.38 32.15
CA ARG A 619 -9.65 9.49 31.92
C ARG A 619 -9.70 9.06 30.46
N LEU A 620 -10.07 7.78 30.24
CA LEU A 620 -10.25 7.23 28.89
C LEU A 620 -11.25 6.08 28.93
N SER A 621 -12.19 6.09 27.97
CA SER A 621 -13.21 5.06 27.84
C SER A 621 -13.28 4.53 26.41
N TYR A 622 -13.57 3.23 26.26
CA TYR A 622 -13.89 2.60 24.97
C TYR A 622 -15.38 2.26 24.95
N GLY A 623 -16.15 3.10 24.28
CA GLY A 623 -17.61 3.01 24.32
C GLY A 623 -18.14 3.25 25.73
N SER A 624 -18.83 2.28 26.32
CA SER A 624 -19.35 2.33 27.69
C SER A 624 -18.34 1.88 28.75
N TYR A 625 -17.18 1.32 28.36
CA TYR A 625 -16.22 0.76 29.29
C TYR A 625 -15.12 1.77 29.63
N THR A 626 -15.05 2.21 30.90
CA THR A 626 -14.01 3.13 31.37
C THR A 626 -12.74 2.35 31.75
N VAL A 627 -11.64 2.63 31.02
CA VAL A 627 -10.33 1.98 31.23
C VAL A 627 -9.46 2.77 32.17
N LEU A 628 -9.50 4.11 32.10
CA LEU A 628 -8.80 5.02 33.02
C LEU A 628 -9.81 5.90 33.70
N ALA A 629 -9.83 5.87 35.02
CA ALA A 629 -10.88 6.49 35.85
C ALA A 629 -10.38 7.70 36.70
N GLY A 630 -9.54 8.55 36.10
CA GLY A 630 -8.95 9.70 36.74
C GLY A 630 -7.60 9.34 37.37
N VAL A 631 -6.60 9.09 36.54
CA VAL A 631 -5.29 8.64 36.97
C VAL A 631 -4.35 9.82 37.15
N ASP A 632 -3.70 9.87 38.29
CA ASP A 632 -2.60 10.78 38.60
C ASP A 632 -1.30 9.97 38.72
N LEU A 633 -0.26 10.39 38.01
CA LEU A 633 1.07 9.76 38.04
C LEU A 633 2.14 10.81 37.79
N ALA A 634 3.19 10.80 38.57
CA ALA A 634 4.38 11.61 38.37
C ALA A 634 5.60 10.72 38.10
N VAL A 635 6.44 11.13 37.16
CA VAL A 635 7.70 10.47 36.81
C VAL A 635 8.82 11.48 36.99
N PRO A 636 9.36 11.59 38.23
CA PRO A 636 10.36 12.60 38.56
C PRO A 636 11.72 12.30 37.90
N PRO A 637 12.51 13.32 37.53
CA PRO A 637 13.86 13.15 37.03
C PRO A 637 14.78 12.51 38.09
N GLY A 638 15.74 11.73 37.59
CA GLY A 638 16.74 11.08 38.45
C GLY A 638 16.21 9.86 39.21
N ARG A 639 15.02 9.37 38.92
CA ARG A 639 14.40 8.25 39.62
C ARG A 639 13.79 7.24 38.65
N VAL A 640 13.74 5.99 39.09
CA VAL A 640 13.01 4.91 38.43
C VAL A 640 11.64 4.73 39.08
N THR A 641 10.60 5.06 38.35
CA THR A 641 9.20 4.83 38.74
C THR A 641 8.71 3.55 38.11
N ALA A 642 8.23 2.59 38.91
CA ALA A 642 7.62 1.36 38.37
C ALA A 642 6.10 1.45 38.45
N LEU A 643 5.43 0.95 37.40
CA LEU A 643 3.98 0.78 37.34
C LEU A 643 3.64 -0.71 37.22
N VAL A 644 3.09 -1.28 38.27
CA VAL A 644 2.72 -2.68 38.38
C VAL A 644 1.20 -2.86 38.43
N GLY A 645 0.70 -4.03 38.20
CA GLY A 645 -0.73 -4.34 38.33
C GLY A 645 -1.14 -5.50 37.39
N GLY A 646 -2.33 -6.04 37.61
CA GLY A 646 -2.87 -7.17 36.85
C GLY A 646 -3.13 -6.87 35.38
N ASN A 647 -3.34 -7.90 34.58
CA ASN A 647 -3.76 -7.76 33.18
C ASN A 647 -5.13 -7.06 33.12
N GLY A 648 -5.29 -6.11 32.20
CA GLY A 648 -6.52 -5.32 32.09
C GLY A 648 -6.63 -4.15 33.08
N ALA A 649 -5.65 -3.92 33.96
CA ALA A 649 -5.68 -2.81 34.93
C ALA A 649 -5.62 -1.41 34.27
N GLY A 650 -5.23 -1.29 33.00
CA GLY A 650 -5.13 -0.02 32.26
C GLY A 650 -3.71 0.50 32.09
N LYS A 651 -2.66 -0.24 32.52
CA LYS A 651 -1.24 0.17 32.43
C LYS A 651 -0.80 0.58 31.03
N THR A 652 -0.99 -0.29 30.05
CA THR A 652 -0.63 -0.03 28.64
C THR A 652 -1.42 1.16 28.06
N THR A 653 -2.68 1.32 28.46
CA THR A 653 -3.51 2.46 28.05
C THR A 653 -2.98 3.78 28.60
N LEU A 654 -2.61 3.81 29.88
CA LEU A 654 -1.97 4.99 30.51
C LEU A 654 -0.64 5.30 29.83
N PHE A 655 0.19 4.28 29.60
CA PHE A 655 1.47 4.39 28.90
C PHE A 655 1.28 5.02 27.51
N HIS A 656 0.27 4.59 26.74
CA HIS A 656 -0.07 5.17 25.44
C HIS A 656 -0.54 6.64 25.53
N CYS A 657 -1.24 7.01 26.60
CA CYS A 657 -1.60 8.40 26.86
C CYS A 657 -0.36 9.26 27.16
N LEU A 658 0.60 8.74 27.93
CA LEU A 658 1.87 9.42 28.25
C LEU A 658 2.75 9.59 26.99
N CYS A 659 2.79 8.57 26.12
CA CYS A 659 3.55 8.61 24.87
C CYS A 659 2.90 9.47 23.77
N GLY A 660 1.60 9.79 23.88
CA GLY A 660 0.85 10.53 22.84
C GLY A 660 0.42 9.73 21.64
N THR A 661 0.34 8.40 21.77
CA THR A 661 -0.29 7.51 20.77
C THR A 661 -1.80 7.42 20.97
N LEU A 662 -2.27 7.58 22.22
CA LEU A 662 -3.67 7.76 22.55
C LEU A 662 -3.89 9.14 23.18
N ARG A 663 -5.04 9.72 22.90
CA ARG A 663 -5.47 10.98 23.52
C ARG A 663 -6.50 10.64 24.58
N PRO A 664 -6.32 11.12 25.83
CA PRO A 664 -7.33 10.94 26.88
C PRO A 664 -8.60 11.73 26.57
N ASP A 665 -9.74 11.25 27.05
CA ASP A 665 -11.03 11.93 26.95
C ASP A 665 -11.09 13.14 27.89
N ALA A 666 -10.48 13.02 29.09
CA ALA A 666 -10.37 14.09 30.08
C ALA A 666 -9.05 13.99 30.85
N GLY A 667 -8.71 15.04 31.54
CA GLY A 667 -7.43 15.19 32.25
C GLY A 667 -6.34 15.75 31.32
N ARG A 668 -5.12 15.85 31.87
CA ARG A 668 -3.98 16.42 31.14
C ARG A 668 -2.71 15.59 31.34
N VAL A 669 -1.83 15.64 30.34
CA VAL A 669 -0.46 15.15 30.42
C VAL A 669 0.47 16.35 30.31
N ALA A 670 1.31 16.56 31.33
CA ALA A 670 2.22 17.68 31.42
C ALA A 670 3.68 17.19 31.32
N PHE A 671 4.55 18.03 30.75
CA PHE A 671 6.00 17.84 30.75
C PHE A 671 6.67 19.12 31.23
N GLY A 672 7.10 19.13 32.48
CA GLY A 672 7.40 20.35 33.20
C GLY A 672 6.17 21.26 33.26
N ALA A 673 6.32 22.53 32.91
CA ALA A 673 5.23 23.49 32.85
C ALA A 673 4.34 23.37 31.61
N ALA A 674 4.75 22.56 30.58
CA ALA A 674 4.05 22.50 29.30
C ALA A 674 2.97 21.41 29.27
N ASP A 675 1.74 21.78 28.87
CA ASP A 675 0.69 20.80 28.52
C ASP A 675 0.99 20.16 27.18
N ILE A 676 1.18 18.84 27.18
CA ILE A 676 1.49 18.04 25.99
C ILE A 676 0.33 17.10 25.59
N THR A 677 -0.83 17.22 26.21
CA THR A 677 -1.98 16.31 26.03
C THR A 677 -2.36 16.13 24.57
N ARG A 678 -2.31 17.20 23.78
CA ARG A 678 -2.67 17.18 22.35
C ARG A 678 -1.48 16.95 21.40
N ARG A 679 -0.24 16.87 21.92
CA ARG A 679 0.95 16.66 21.09
C ARG A 679 1.07 15.19 20.66
N PRO A 680 1.29 14.91 19.37
CA PRO A 680 1.47 13.55 18.85
C PRO A 680 2.82 12.96 19.32
N ALA A 681 2.97 11.64 19.28
CA ALA A 681 4.12 10.90 19.79
C ALA A 681 5.46 11.46 19.29
N HIS A 682 5.63 11.68 17.98
CA HIS A 682 6.88 12.22 17.42
C HIS A 682 7.24 13.61 17.94
N ALA A 683 6.26 14.44 18.27
CA ALA A 683 6.50 15.75 18.85
C ALA A 683 6.93 15.65 20.32
N ARG A 684 6.38 14.67 21.07
CA ARG A 684 6.81 14.38 22.46
C ARG A 684 8.23 13.82 22.50
N THR A 685 8.59 12.96 21.54
CA THR A 685 9.96 12.43 21.41
C THR A 685 10.96 13.57 21.18
N ARG A 686 10.61 14.57 20.37
CA ARG A 686 11.45 15.76 20.17
C ARG A 686 11.55 16.68 21.39
N LEU A 687 10.59 16.60 22.30
CA LEU A 687 10.70 17.27 23.62
C LEU A 687 11.61 16.52 24.58
N GLY A 688 11.94 15.26 24.31
CA GLY A 688 12.80 14.43 25.12
C GLY A 688 12.09 13.30 25.85
N ILE A 689 10.92 12.84 25.39
CA ILE A 689 10.22 11.67 25.91
C ILE A 689 10.43 10.51 24.94
N ALA A 690 11.34 9.57 25.27
CA ALA A 690 11.57 8.37 24.49
C ALA A 690 10.80 7.17 25.05
N ARG A 691 10.52 6.17 24.21
CA ARG A 691 9.87 4.93 24.64
C ARG A 691 10.42 3.70 23.94
N THR A 692 10.28 2.55 24.58
CA THR A 692 10.37 1.23 23.97
C THR A 692 8.97 0.61 23.81
N PHE A 693 8.90 -0.57 23.21
CA PHE A 693 7.65 -1.28 22.96
C PHE A 693 7.69 -2.66 23.62
N GLN A 694 6.54 -3.15 24.07
CA GLN A 694 6.37 -4.51 24.56
C GLN A 694 6.82 -5.53 23.50
N ARG A 695 6.35 -5.37 22.25
CA ARG A 695 6.89 -6.07 21.09
C ARG A 695 8.00 -5.24 20.48
N ILE A 696 9.17 -5.83 20.31
CA ILE A 696 10.35 -5.14 19.80
C ILE A 696 10.06 -4.43 18.47
N ALA A 697 10.22 -3.11 18.45
CA ALA A 697 9.95 -2.25 17.31
C ALA A 697 11.26 -1.79 16.65
N VAL A 698 11.98 -2.71 16.04
CA VAL A 698 13.21 -2.44 15.27
C VAL A 698 12.88 -2.29 13.80
N PHE A 699 13.75 -1.66 13.04
CA PHE A 699 13.62 -1.52 11.58
C PHE A 699 14.49 -2.58 10.89
N PRO A 700 13.90 -3.69 10.45
CA PRO A 700 14.65 -4.86 9.98
C PRO A 700 15.44 -4.60 8.70
N SER A 701 14.97 -3.70 7.84
CA SER A 701 15.64 -3.34 6.59
C SER A 701 16.88 -2.47 6.77
N LEU A 702 17.08 -1.94 7.98
CA LEU A 702 18.19 -1.09 8.34
C LEU A 702 19.25 -1.88 9.15
N THR A 703 20.49 -1.42 9.06
CA THR A 703 21.56 -1.95 9.92
C THR A 703 21.36 -1.53 11.38
N VAL A 704 22.04 -2.19 12.31
CA VAL A 704 22.05 -1.83 13.73
C VAL A 704 22.41 -0.35 13.92
N GLU A 705 23.47 0.11 13.25
CA GLU A 705 23.89 1.51 13.31
C GLU A 705 22.84 2.47 12.76
N GLU A 706 22.20 2.14 11.63
CA GLU A 706 21.14 2.98 11.03
C GLU A 706 19.90 3.04 11.92
N ASN A 707 19.54 1.94 12.59
CA ASN A 707 18.47 1.94 13.59
C ASN A 707 18.75 2.95 14.71
N VAL A 708 19.95 2.90 15.30
CA VAL A 708 20.35 3.83 16.38
C VAL A 708 20.46 5.27 15.86
N ARG A 709 20.97 5.45 14.64
CA ARG A 709 21.13 6.76 13.99
C ARG A 709 19.80 7.50 13.81
N ILE A 710 18.70 6.79 13.56
CA ILE A 710 17.37 7.42 13.46
C ILE A 710 17.01 8.14 14.74
N GLY A 711 17.28 7.54 15.91
CA GLY A 711 17.06 8.20 17.20
C GLY A 711 17.86 9.50 17.33
N ALA A 712 19.14 9.50 16.96
CA ALA A 712 19.98 10.68 16.97
C ALA A 712 19.55 11.76 15.96
N GLU A 713 19.05 11.36 14.78
CA GLU A 713 18.64 12.30 13.73
C GLU A 713 17.25 12.92 13.96
N GLN A 714 16.36 12.20 14.63
CA GLN A 714 14.95 12.57 14.78
C GLN A 714 14.57 12.93 16.22
N GLY A 715 15.40 12.59 17.22
CA GLY A 715 15.18 12.84 18.63
C GLY A 715 15.28 14.31 19.05
N ARG A 716 15.44 14.54 20.35
CA ARG A 716 15.51 15.89 20.96
C ARG A 716 16.69 16.71 20.47
N VAL A 717 17.86 16.12 20.49
CA VAL A 717 19.11 16.77 20.08
C VAL A 717 19.67 16.02 18.88
N ARG A 718 20.03 16.77 17.84
CA ARG A 718 20.68 16.23 16.66
C ARG A 718 22.19 16.19 16.89
N ASP A 719 22.66 15.07 17.40
CA ASP A 719 24.07 14.88 17.70
C ASP A 719 24.58 13.57 17.06
N PRO A 720 25.41 13.67 16.02
CA PRO A 720 26.02 12.48 15.41
C PRO A 720 26.87 11.65 16.38
N ALA A 721 27.50 12.27 17.39
CA ALA A 721 28.31 11.58 18.40
C ALA A 721 27.45 10.70 19.31
N ALA A 722 26.18 11.01 19.50
CA ALA A 722 25.26 10.22 20.30
C ALA A 722 25.07 8.80 19.75
N VAL A 723 25.22 8.59 18.44
CA VAL A 723 25.16 7.26 17.81
C VAL A 723 26.26 6.36 18.34
N GLU A 724 27.50 6.85 18.33
CA GLU A 724 28.64 6.08 18.79
C GLU A 724 28.57 5.80 20.29
N GLN A 725 28.11 6.78 21.09
CA GLN A 725 27.90 6.65 22.54
C GLN A 725 26.84 5.57 22.83
N ALA A 726 25.67 5.62 22.14
CA ALA A 726 24.60 4.65 22.35
C ALA A 726 25.01 3.23 21.90
N LEU A 727 25.76 3.10 20.78
CA LEU A 727 26.27 1.81 20.32
C LEU A 727 27.26 1.20 21.33
N ARG A 728 28.15 2.01 21.90
CA ARG A 728 29.10 1.55 22.95
C ARG A 728 28.36 1.15 24.23
N LEU A 729 27.46 2.01 24.72
CA LEU A 729 26.67 1.76 25.93
C LEU A 729 25.88 0.44 25.85
N MET A 730 25.30 0.15 24.66
CA MET A 730 24.52 -1.06 24.44
C MET A 730 25.38 -2.27 24.01
N GLY A 731 26.71 -2.16 23.96
CA GLY A 731 27.58 -3.25 23.52
C GLY A 731 27.39 -3.63 22.03
N LEU A 732 26.93 -2.70 21.21
CA LEU A 732 26.66 -2.87 19.78
C LEU A 732 27.79 -2.34 18.86
N ALA A 733 28.93 -1.98 19.43
CA ALA A 733 30.11 -1.53 18.70
C ALA A 733 30.77 -2.69 17.94
N GLY A 734 31.65 -2.39 16.97
CA GLY A 734 32.36 -3.38 16.19
C GLY A 734 31.60 -3.92 14.99
N GLY A 735 31.75 -5.21 14.68
CA GLY A 735 31.18 -5.84 13.47
C GLY A 735 29.66 -5.88 13.44
N VAL A 736 29.01 -5.99 14.61
CA VAL A 736 27.55 -6.07 14.75
C VAL A 736 26.85 -4.82 14.21
N ARG A 737 27.46 -3.65 14.34
CA ARG A 737 26.87 -2.37 13.88
C ARG A 737 26.50 -2.34 12.40
N ARG A 738 27.21 -3.13 11.57
CA ARG A 738 27.00 -3.19 10.11
C ARG A 738 26.06 -4.28 9.68
N LEU A 739 25.63 -5.15 10.59
CA LEU A 739 24.67 -6.23 10.30
C LEU A 739 23.27 -5.62 10.14
N PRO A 740 22.45 -6.18 9.23
CA PRO A 740 21.02 -5.85 9.18
C PRO A 740 20.37 -6.27 10.50
N ALA A 741 19.40 -5.51 10.97
CA ALA A 741 18.67 -5.86 12.19
C ALA A 741 17.81 -7.13 12.02
N ALA A 742 17.43 -7.45 10.78
CA ALA A 742 16.73 -8.69 10.47
C ALA A 742 17.54 -9.93 10.89
N GLY A 743 16.91 -10.84 11.66
CA GLY A 743 17.52 -12.11 12.04
C GLY A 743 18.49 -12.07 13.21
N LEU A 744 18.66 -10.94 13.89
CA LEU A 744 19.44 -10.87 15.12
C LEU A 744 18.68 -11.47 16.32
N PRO A 745 19.39 -12.01 17.33
CA PRO A 745 18.78 -12.53 18.56
C PRO A 745 17.96 -11.46 19.30
N THR A 746 16.91 -11.88 20.02
CA THR A 746 15.98 -11.01 20.76
C THR A 746 16.68 -10.04 21.69
N GLY A 747 17.62 -10.50 22.51
CA GLY A 747 18.39 -9.63 23.40
C GLY A 747 19.21 -8.58 22.68
N THR A 748 19.76 -8.90 21.48
CA THR A 748 20.44 -7.90 20.63
C THR A 748 19.45 -6.88 20.08
N LEU A 749 18.26 -7.30 19.62
CA LEU A 749 17.22 -6.39 19.12
C LEU A 749 16.72 -5.46 20.20
N ARG A 750 16.54 -5.92 21.45
CA ARG A 750 16.22 -5.05 22.62
C ARG A 750 17.28 -3.99 22.85
N ARG A 751 18.57 -4.36 22.80
CA ARG A 751 19.67 -3.41 22.89
C ARG A 751 19.69 -2.39 21.76
N VAL A 752 19.33 -2.79 20.54
CA VAL A 752 19.18 -1.87 19.40
C VAL A 752 18.03 -0.88 19.62
N GLU A 753 16.90 -1.35 20.10
CA GLU A 753 15.74 -0.52 20.41
C GLU A 753 16.05 0.50 21.50
N LEU A 754 16.67 0.07 22.60
CA LEU A 754 17.08 0.93 23.71
C LEU A 754 18.17 1.91 23.26
N GLY A 755 19.17 1.44 22.50
CA GLY A 755 20.19 2.31 21.92
C GLY A 755 19.63 3.39 21.01
N ARG A 756 18.59 3.09 20.23
CA ARG A 756 17.87 4.07 19.41
C ARG A 756 17.16 5.11 20.27
N ALA A 757 16.48 4.67 21.33
CA ALA A 757 15.81 5.58 22.25
C ALA A 757 16.79 6.55 22.93
N LEU A 758 17.92 6.04 23.41
CA LEU A 758 18.97 6.81 24.10
C LEU A 758 19.74 7.74 23.15
N ALA A 759 19.94 7.35 21.89
CA ALA A 759 20.63 8.19 20.91
C ALA A 759 19.92 9.54 20.65
N GLY A 760 18.61 9.63 20.95
CA GLY A 760 17.84 10.88 20.91
C GLY A 760 18.12 11.84 22.08
N ARG A 761 18.95 11.46 23.06
CA ARG A 761 19.21 12.15 24.32
C ARG A 761 17.93 12.55 25.04
N PRO A 762 17.08 11.59 25.44
CA PRO A 762 15.83 11.87 26.11
C PRO A 762 16.06 12.38 27.55
N HIS A 763 15.10 13.15 28.06
CA HIS A 763 14.98 13.47 29.49
C HIS A 763 14.20 12.40 30.23
N THR A 764 13.24 11.77 29.56
CA THR A 764 12.36 10.74 30.12
C THR A 764 12.37 9.51 29.24
N LEU A 765 12.55 8.34 29.83
CA LEU A 765 12.52 7.03 29.17
C LEU A 765 11.35 6.22 29.69
N LEU A 766 10.46 5.82 28.78
CA LEU A 766 9.28 5.00 29.07
C LEU A 766 9.52 3.59 28.54
N LEU A 767 9.46 2.59 29.39
CA LEU A 767 9.77 1.19 29.10
C LEU A 767 8.54 0.32 29.35
N ASP A 768 8.12 -0.45 28.35
CA ASP A 768 6.99 -1.39 28.45
C ASP A 768 7.52 -2.83 28.37
N GLU A 769 7.49 -3.53 29.51
CA GLU A 769 8.00 -4.90 29.70
C GLU A 769 9.41 -5.11 29.11
N PRO A 770 10.41 -4.29 29.52
CA PRO A 770 11.72 -4.30 28.89
C PRO A 770 12.51 -5.62 29.08
N ALA A 771 12.19 -6.40 30.13
CA ALA A 771 12.86 -7.68 30.42
C ALA A 771 12.23 -8.88 29.69
N ALA A 772 11.10 -8.70 29.01
CA ALA A 772 10.42 -9.79 28.35
C ALA A 772 11.31 -10.48 27.28
N GLY A 773 11.57 -11.79 27.48
CA GLY A 773 12.39 -12.61 26.57
C GLY A 773 13.90 -12.44 26.75
N LEU A 774 14.36 -11.81 27.82
CA LEU A 774 15.78 -11.79 28.24
C LEU A 774 16.07 -12.95 29.19
N ASP A 775 17.30 -13.44 29.19
CA ASP A 775 17.79 -14.33 30.23
C ASP A 775 18.12 -13.54 31.51
N THR A 776 18.34 -14.25 32.65
CA THR A 776 18.59 -13.62 33.95
C THR A 776 19.80 -12.67 33.92
N ALA A 777 20.87 -13.06 33.25
CA ALA A 777 22.08 -12.23 33.14
C ALA A 777 21.84 -10.96 32.29
N GLU A 778 21.03 -11.08 31.22
CA GLU A 778 20.61 -9.94 30.38
C GLU A 778 19.68 -9.00 31.15
N ALA A 779 18.76 -9.51 31.98
CA ALA A 779 17.88 -8.74 32.81
C ALA A 779 18.66 -7.95 33.90
N GLU A 780 19.63 -8.60 34.59
CA GLU A 780 20.52 -7.92 35.53
C GLU A 780 21.38 -6.82 34.88
N GLU A 781 21.85 -7.04 33.64
CA GLU A 781 22.58 -6.04 32.88
C GLU A 781 21.69 -4.84 32.55
N LEU A 782 20.44 -5.09 32.12
CA LEU A 782 19.45 -4.05 31.87
C LEU A 782 19.18 -3.27 33.17
N ALA A 783 18.97 -3.93 34.29
CA ALA A 783 18.76 -3.29 35.62
C ALA A 783 19.90 -2.31 35.95
N ARG A 784 21.14 -2.73 35.78
CA ARG A 784 22.32 -1.87 35.99
C ARG A 784 22.33 -0.65 35.07
N VAL A 785 21.99 -0.83 33.78
CA VAL A 785 21.89 0.29 32.82
C VAL A 785 20.79 1.28 33.25
N LEU A 786 19.62 0.81 33.63
CA LEU A 786 18.48 1.68 34.00
C LEU A 786 18.79 2.49 35.28
N ARG A 787 19.40 1.86 36.29
CA ARG A 787 19.85 2.58 37.50
C ARG A 787 20.92 3.63 37.17
N ALA A 788 21.86 3.31 36.28
CA ALA A 788 22.88 4.27 35.86
C ALA A 788 22.30 5.46 35.11
N LEU A 789 21.32 5.24 34.25
CA LEU A 789 20.61 6.30 33.51
C LEU A 789 19.81 7.21 34.45
N ALA A 790 19.14 6.64 35.48
CA ALA A 790 18.42 7.42 36.50
C ALA A 790 19.41 8.23 37.34
N ALA A 791 20.52 7.62 37.80
CA ALA A 791 21.57 8.34 38.55
C ALA A 791 22.19 9.50 37.74
N ASP A 792 22.17 9.43 36.40
CA ASP A 792 22.60 10.49 35.47
C ASP A 792 21.49 11.58 35.22
N GLY A 793 20.40 11.55 36.03
CA GLY A 793 19.34 12.55 36.01
C GLY A 793 18.15 12.25 35.09
N MET A 794 18.11 11.11 34.42
CA MET A 794 16.99 10.73 33.55
C MET A 794 15.79 10.29 34.39
N ALA A 795 14.58 10.71 33.99
CA ALA A 795 13.34 10.15 34.51
C ALA A 795 13.05 8.80 33.82
N VAL A 796 12.83 7.74 34.57
CA VAL A 796 12.57 6.40 33.99
C VAL A 796 11.23 5.89 34.51
N LEU A 797 10.31 5.55 33.59
CA LEU A 797 9.08 4.82 33.90
C LEU A 797 9.18 3.40 33.36
N VAL A 798 8.99 2.41 34.18
CA VAL A 798 8.99 0.99 33.81
C VAL A 798 7.63 0.38 34.11
N VAL A 799 7.01 -0.22 33.12
CA VAL A 799 5.84 -1.10 33.28
C VAL A 799 6.36 -2.53 33.25
N GLU A 800 6.21 -3.27 34.36
CA GLU A 800 6.74 -4.62 34.49
C GLU A 800 5.80 -5.53 35.27
N HIS A 801 5.98 -6.84 35.07
CA HIS A 801 5.30 -7.91 35.80
C HIS A 801 6.28 -8.70 36.69
N ASP A 802 7.56 -8.64 36.39
CA ASP A 802 8.63 -9.25 37.19
C ASP A 802 8.89 -8.38 38.41
N LEU A 803 8.41 -8.86 39.59
CA LEU A 803 8.52 -8.12 40.84
C LEU A 803 9.95 -8.12 41.36
N ASP A 804 10.76 -9.12 41.03
CA ASP A 804 12.16 -9.19 41.48
C ASP A 804 12.99 -8.11 40.75
N LEU A 805 12.78 -7.95 39.44
CA LEU A 805 13.38 -6.84 38.72
C LEU A 805 12.91 -5.49 39.21
N VAL A 806 11.60 -5.33 39.49
CA VAL A 806 11.04 -4.07 40.01
C VAL A 806 11.64 -3.74 41.37
N ALA A 807 11.76 -4.70 42.29
CA ALA A 807 12.37 -4.52 43.59
C ALA A 807 13.85 -4.09 43.52
N ASP A 808 14.56 -4.59 42.49
CA ASP A 808 15.96 -4.26 42.22
C ASP A 808 16.16 -2.84 41.68
N ILE A 809 15.25 -2.30 40.86
CA ILE A 809 15.48 -1.04 40.14
C ILE A 809 14.65 0.15 40.57
N ALA A 810 13.48 -0.05 41.18
CA ALA A 810 12.50 1.00 41.38
C ALA A 810 12.71 1.81 42.67
N ASP A 811 12.76 3.13 42.53
CA ASP A 811 12.71 4.05 43.68
C ASP A 811 11.28 4.26 44.19
N THR A 812 10.30 4.18 43.28
CA THR A 812 8.88 4.34 43.59
C THR A 812 8.07 3.32 42.81
N VAL A 813 7.15 2.62 43.46
CA VAL A 813 6.27 1.64 42.85
C VAL A 813 4.82 2.09 42.99
N HIS A 814 4.14 2.19 41.85
CA HIS A 814 2.71 2.45 41.77
C HIS A 814 1.94 1.20 41.38
N VAL A 815 0.88 0.90 42.12
CA VAL A 815 0.03 -0.25 41.83
C VAL A 815 -1.24 0.21 41.13
N MET A 816 -1.47 -0.30 39.92
CA MET A 816 -2.67 0.05 39.16
C MET A 816 -3.72 -1.07 39.23
N ARG A 817 -4.95 -0.69 39.63
CA ARG A 817 -6.12 -1.59 39.73
C ARG A 817 -7.35 -0.91 39.13
N ALA A 818 -8.05 -1.61 38.24
CA ALA A 818 -9.30 -1.14 37.63
C ALA A 818 -9.28 0.31 37.15
N GLY A 819 -8.20 0.74 36.53
CA GLY A 819 -8.07 2.07 35.91
C GLY A 819 -7.73 3.19 36.95
N ARG A 820 -7.27 2.86 38.12
CA ARG A 820 -6.81 3.80 39.14
C ARG A 820 -5.45 3.37 39.70
N ILE A 821 -4.67 4.37 40.18
CA ILE A 821 -3.43 4.15 40.93
C ILE A 821 -3.79 4.23 42.39
N GLY A 822 -3.40 3.20 43.16
CA GLY A 822 -3.55 3.11 44.60
C GLY A 822 -2.25 3.42 45.28
#